data_698998e7edaa8e3fa4ba124bedcc6692
#
_entry.id   698998e7edaa8e3fa4ba124bedcc6692
#
_cell.length_a   1.000
_cell.length_b   1.000
_cell.length_c   1.000
_cell.angle_alpha   90.00
_cell.angle_beta   90.00
_cell.angle_gamma   90.00
#
_symmetry.space_group_name_H-M   'P 1'
#
loop_
_entity.id
_entity.type
_entity.pdbx_description
1 polymer ?
#
loop_
_entity_poly.entity_id
_entity_poly.type
_entity_poly.pdbx_seq_one_letter_code
_entity_poly.pdbx_strand_id
1 'polypeptide(L)'
;MGAAIDPEPAVTHPPHPPPPARRDPVVEVQAGHRIVDPYRWLEAPADDPDVAAFIAEQNAASRAVLAALPGRDALRERLAARTDHPRRGAPWRRGDWWFQVRNDGLQDQDVLWCAPAEGGAPSAAGALPADACFRVLLDPNTWSAEGTAALSGLAVSEDGERVAFARSDAGSDWLVWDVVDTASRRVHDEPVRWARFSGAAWLPDGSGYLYGGYPPPPPGQAHAALARGQQLRLHRLGTDPATDPVVHARADRPEWGFAPNVSHDGRFIVLEVWHGTHPTNRIHVAPRRDGQIGAFRPLLDAGDARYTVLGVLDDDLLLVTDLDAPLGRVVAVDLTDLDAPTPPVLREVVSEQPDRLERVTLVGGSGRDDAAWLVCRRLHHATARLAVHEARGGAYLHDLDLPGAVTVPSVTGGRHARSVHLTVEGFASPVSVLGHDLEQALTSLVTPPAFAAEEVVVEQVRVHHDGVAVPLFLVHRAEVVPDARVPTVLWGYGGFDVAVTPAYRPAWDVWVDAGGLLAVAGLRGGGEYGRAWHDDGRLARKEHVFDDALACAAWLTGQRRDEVHAEVLRGAADPEAVWTAPRHLGVEGRSNGGLLVGACLTRAPEALGCAVPEVGVLDLTRFHRFTIGWAWSSDYGDPDDPDDLEVLLRYSPYHRLEPGRSYPPTLITTGDTDDRVVPMHSLKFAAALQHAQDGPAPVLLRVDTSAGHGAGKPVAKLLDERADVLAFEAHHLGLTLRSDQSPRR
;
A
#
# COMPACT_ATOMS: atom_id res chain seq x y z
N MET A 1 -36.08 -35.59 -16.59
CA MET A 1 -36.23 -34.29 -17.25
C MET A 1 -34.83 -33.72 -17.26
N GLY A 2 -34.19 -33.69 -18.46
CA GLY A 2 -32.84 -33.20 -18.60
C GLY A 2 -32.76 -31.68 -18.38
N ALA A 3 -31.95 -31.26 -17.47
CA ALA A 3 -31.61 -29.85 -17.33
C ALA A 3 -30.91 -29.38 -18.62
N ALA A 4 -31.46 -28.36 -19.24
CA ALA A 4 -30.83 -27.70 -20.35
C ALA A 4 -29.51 -27.11 -19.84
N ILE A 5 -28.38 -27.52 -20.44
CA ILE A 5 -27.09 -26.89 -20.26
C ILE A 5 -27.24 -25.53 -20.93
N ASP A 6 -27.15 -24.43 -20.13
CA ASP A 6 -27.09 -23.09 -20.70
C ASP A 6 -25.86 -23.01 -21.66
N PRO A 7 -26.02 -22.38 -22.83
CA PRO A 7 -24.92 -22.29 -23.76
C PRO A 7 -23.75 -21.53 -23.11
N GLU A 8 -22.56 -22.10 -23.21
CA GLU A 8 -21.31 -21.41 -22.83
C GLU A 8 -21.31 -20.00 -23.44
N PRO A 9 -20.94 -18.97 -22.66
CA PRO A 9 -20.72 -17.65 -23.22
C PRO A 9 -19.75 -17.77 -24.39
N ALA A 10 -20.13 -17.24 -25.54
CA ALA A 10 -19.31 -17.33 -26.74
C ALA A 10 -17.94 -16.73 -26.45
N VAL A 11 -16.90 -17.55 -26.46
CA VAL A 11 -15.50 -17.10 -26.35
C VAL A 11 -15.27 -16.20 -27.55
N THR A 12 -15.26 -14.88 -27.32
CA THR A 12 -14.89 -13.92 -28.35
C THR A 12 -13.40 -14.01 -28.54
N HIS A 13 -12.95 -14.79 -29.51
CA HIS A 13 -11.55 -14.75 -29.95
C HIS A 13 -11.23 -13.30 -30.32
N PRO A 14 -10.09 -12.75 -29.88
CA PRO A 14 -9.66 -11.45 -30.34
C PRO A 14 -9.62 -11.49 -31.87
N PRO A 15 -10.16 -10.48 -32.56
CA PRO A 15 -10.17 -10.44 -34.01
C PRO A 15 -8.75 -10.53 -34.62
N HIS A 16 -7.74 -10.18 -33.83
CA HIS A 16 -6.33 -10.36 -34.11
C HIS A 16 -5.61 -10.68 -32.80
N PRO A 17 -5.21 -11.94 -32.55
CA PRO A 17 -4.32 -12.24 -31.44
C PRO A 17 -3.02 -11.43 -31.60
N PRO A 18 -2.41 -10.95 -30.51
CA PRO A 18 -1.12 -10.27 -30.62
C PRO A 18 -0.11 -11.20 -31.32
N PRO A 19 0.80 -10.66 -32.14
CA PRO A 19 1.82 -11.49 -32.77
C PRO A 19 2.67 -12.14 -31.68
N PRO A 20 3.12 -13.40 -31.88
CA PRO A 20 3.95 -14.11 -30.92
C PRO A 20 5.25 -13.33 -30.70
N ALA A 21 5.61 -13.13 -29.44
CA ALA A 21 6.85 -12.46 -29.06
C ALA A 21 8.09 -13.25 -29.53
N ARG A 22 9.14 -12.56 -29.96
CA ARG A 22 10.44 -13.15 -30.30
C ARG A 22 10.97 -13.95 -29.14
N ARG A 23 11.52 -15.14 -29.42
CA ARG A 23 12.15 -16.02 -28.44
C ARG A 23 13.64 -16.15 -28.75
N ASP A 24 14.46 -15.64 -27.85
CA ASP A 24 15.91 -15.75 -27.96
C ASP A 24 16.42 -16.96 -27.14
N PRO A 25 17.43 -17.71 -27.61
CA PRO A 25 17.89 -18.90 -26.91
C PRO A 25 18.82 -18.57 -25.73
N VAL A 26 18.34 -17.68 -24.83
CA VAL A 26 19.11 -17.26 -23.66
C VAL A 26 19.04 -18.34 -22.58
N VAL A 27 20.22 -18.80 -22.16
CA VAL A 27 20.39 -19.74 -21.06
C VAL A 27 21.54 -19.26 -20.20
N GLU A 28 21.30 -19.11 -18.91
CA GLU A 28 22.36 -18.81 -17.94
C GLU A 28 22.40 -19.84 -16.82
N VAL A 29 23.52 -19.90 -16.11
CA VAL A 29 23.67 -20.66 -14.87
C VAL A 29 23.69 -19.64 -13.73
N GLN A 30 22.66 -19.66 -12.89
CA GLN A 30 22.53 -18.79 -11.73
C GLN A 30 22.49 -19.66 -10.48
N ALA A 31 23.40 -19.42 -9.53
CA ALA A 31 23.52 -20.18 -8.29
C ALA A 31 23.48 -21.72 -8.50
N GLY A 32 24.10 -22.21 -9.57
CA GLY A 32 24.13 -23.64 -9.93
C GLY A 32 22.92 -24.16 -10.72
N HIS A 33 21.84 -23.39 -10.83
CA HIS A 33 20.64 -23.76 -11.60
C HIS A 33 20.72 -23.27 -13.05
N ARG A 34 20.24 -24.08 -13.97
CA ARG A 34 20.14 -23.71 -15.38
C ARG A 34 18.81 -22.99 -15.62
N ILE A 35 18.88 -21.68 -15.88
CA ILE A 35 17.71 -20.82 -16.13
C ILE A 35 17.60 -20.60 -17.64
N VAL A 36 16.41 -20.90 -18.20
CA VAL A 36 16.06 -20.63 -19.59
C VAL A 36 15.16 -19.40 -19.63
N ASP A 37 15.59 -18.36 -20.33
CA ASP A 37 14.91 -17.08 -20.36
C ASP A 37 14.79 -16.53 -21.80
N PRO A 38 13.85 -17.06 -22.58
CA PRO A 38 13.72 -16.70 -24.00
C PRO A 38 13.23 -15.27 -24.24
N TYR A 39 12.76 -14.59 -23.22
CA TYR A 39 12.24 -13.23 -23.28
C TYR A 39 13.11 -12.22 -22.53
N ARG A 40 14.40 -12.52 -22.32
CA ARG A 40 15.39 -11.66 -21.66
C ARG A 40 15.47 -10.26 -22.28
N TRP A 41 15.23 -10.13 -23.57
CA TRP A 41 15.25 -8.88 -24.27
C TRP A 41 14.17 -7.88 -23.80
N LEU A 42 13.08 -8.35 -23.18
CA LEU A 42 12.06 -7.52 -22.55
C LEU A 42 12.50 -6.88 -21.20
N GLU A 43 13.73 -7.13 -20.75
CA GLU A 43 14.33 -6.43 -19.61
C GLU A 43 14.94 -5.09 -19.99
N ALA A 44 15.04 -4.77 -21.28
CA ALA A 44 15.45 -3.45 -21.73
C ALA A 44 14.42 -2.38 -21.35
N PRO A 45 14.80 -1.10 -21.23
CA PRO A 45 13.89 -0.01 -20.92
C PRO A 45 12.70 0.06 -21.89
N ALA A 46 11.57 0.60 -21.42
CA ALA A 46 10.35 0.67 -22.24
C ALA A 46 10.48 1.53 -23.51
N ASP A 47 11.47 2.42 -23.58
CA ASP A 47 11.83 3.24 -24.75
C ASP A 47 12.82 2.55 -25.71
N ASP A 48 13.31 1.34 -25.37
CA ASP A 48 14.04 0.51 -26.33
C ASP A 48 13.11 0.20 -27.53
N PRO A 49 13.59 0.34 -28.78
CA PRO A 49 12.75 0.19 -29.96
C PRO A 49 12.01 -1.15 -30.07
N ASP A 50 12.64 -2.25 -29.69
CA ASP A 50 12.03 -3.59 -29.75
C ASP A 50 10.97 -3.74 -28.65
N VAL A 51 11.25 -3.26 -27.42
CA VAL A 51 10.31 -3.29 -26.30
C VAL A 51 9.13 -2.36 -26.55
N ALA A 52 9.37 -1.15 -27.04
CA ALA A 52 8.33 -0.18 -27.39
C ALA A 52 7.39 -0.74 -28.47
N ALA A 53 7.94 -1.40 -29.50
CA ALA A 53 7.15 -2.05 -30.53
C ALA A 53 6.27 -3.17 -29.95
N PHE A 54 6.83 -4.04 -29.10
CA PHE A 54 6.08 -5.10 -28.42
C PHE A 54 4.93 -4.51 -27.58
N ILE A 55 5.20 -3.49 -26.75
CA ILE A 55 4.19 -2.80 -25.95
C ILE A 55 3.07 -2.22 -26.84
N ALA A 56 3.42 -1.59 -27.95
CA ALA A 56 2.44 -0.98 -28.86
C ALA A 56 1.53 -2.04 -29.49
N GLU A 57 2.09 -3.17 -29.94
CA GLU A 57 1.35 -4.29 -30.52
C GLU A 57 0.42 -4.96 -29.49
N GLN A 58 0.92 -5.23 -28.29
CA GLN A 58 0.13 -5.80 -27.20
C GLN A 58 -1.03 -4.87 -26.80
N ASN A 59 -0.75 -3.59 -26.64
CA ASN A 59 -1.76 -2.59 -26.33
C ASN A 59 -2.83 -2.45 -27.43
N ALA A 60 -2.44 -2.53 -28.71
CA ALA A 60 -3.39 -2.48 -29.82
C ALA A 60 -4.35 -3.68 -29.79
N ALA A 61 -3.83 -4.88 -29.62
CA ALA A 61 -4.61 -6.11 -29.52
C ALA A 61 -5.53 -6.09 -28.28
N SER A 62 -4.99 -5.77 -27.12
CA SER A 62 -5.76 -5.74 -25.86
C SER A 62 -6.86 -4.69 -25.87
N ARG A 63 -6.60 -3.48 -26.38
CA ARG A 63 -7.63 -2.44 -26.51
C ARG A 63 -8.77 -2.85 -27.42
N ALA A 64 -8.47 -3.53 -28.54
CA ALA A 64 -9.50 -4.00 -29.46
C ALA A 64 -10.47 -4.97 -28.78
N VAL A 65 -9.96 -5.89 -27.93
CA VAL A 65 -10.79 -6.83 -27.16
C VAL A 65 -11.54 -6.11 -26.06
N LEU A 66 -10.84 -5.35 -25.20
CA LEU A 66 -11.42 -4.71 -24.03
C LEU A 66 -12.50 -3.68 -24.41
N ALA A 67 -12.29 -2.88 -25.45
CA ALA A 67 -13.28 -1.93 -25.95
C ALA A 67 -14.55 -2.59 -26.51
N ALA A 68 -14.45 -3.84 -26.95
CA ALA A 68 -15.60 -4.59 -27.47
C ALA A 68 -16.38 -5.34 -26.38
N LEU A 69 -15.90 -5.35 -25.13
CA LEU A 69 -16.57 -6.04 -24.03
C LEU A 69 -17.91 -5.38 -23.71
N PRO A 70 -18.98 -6.18 -23.55
CA PRO A 70 -20.31 -5.67 -23.21
C PRO A 70 -20.29 -4.90 -21.88
N GLY A 71 -20.88 -3.72 -21.87
CA GLY A 71 -21.08 -2.94 -20.64
C GLY A 71 -19.85 -2.15 -20.16
N ARG A 72 -18.69 -2.21 -20.84
CA ARG A 72 -17.47 -1.49 -20.44
C ARG A 72 -17.71 0.00 -20.21
N ASP A 73 -18.38 0.68 -21.15
CA ASP A 73 -18.62 2.12 -21.03
C ASP A 73 -19.61 2.44 -19.89
N ALA A 74 -20.63 1.60 -19.71
CA ALA A 74 -21.55 1.73 -18.57
C ALA A 74 -20.84 1.53 -17.21
N LEU A 75 -19.89 0.60 -17.13
CA LEU A 75 -19.04 0.43 -15.94
C LEU A 75 -18.16 1.65 -15.71
N ARG A 76 -17.58 2.20 -16.76
CA ARG A 76 -16.78 3.43 -16.68
C ARG A 76 -17.60 4.63 -16.18
N GLU A 77 -18.83 4.80 -16.66
CA GLU A 77 -19.74 5.84 -16.19
C GLU A 77 -20.10 5.65 -14.70
N ARG A 78 -20.39 4.41 -14.29
CA ARG A 78 -20.64 4.10 -12.87
C ARG A 78 -19.41 4.36 -11.98
N LEU A 79 -18.23 3.97 -12.45
CA LEU A 79 -16.96 4.27 -11.77
C LEU A 79 -16.75 5.77 -11.61
N ALA A 80 -16.96 6.56 -12.68
CA ALA A 80 -16.86 8.01 -12.62
C ALA A 80 -17.83 8.59 -11.61
N ALA A 81 -19.09 8.15 -11.59
CA ALA A 81 -20.10 8.60 -10.61
C ALA A 81 -19.73 8.23 -9.16
N ARG A 82 -19.10 7.05 -8.94
CA ARG A 82 -18.64 6.63 -7.62
C ARG A 82 -17.35 7.31 -7.18
N THR A 83 -16.58 7.85 -8.12
CA THR A 83 -15.36 8.62 -7.85
C THR A 83 -15.66 10.10 -7.64
N ASP A 84 -16.71 10.62 -8.30
CA ASP A 84 -17.10 12.04 -8.29
C ASP A 84 -17.79 12.44 -6.99
N HIS A 85 -17.01 12.48 -5.92
CA HIS A 85 -17.44 13.02 -4.63
C HIS A 85 -16.27 13.66 -3.89
N PRO A 86 -16.52 14.72 -3.12
CA PRO A 86 -15.47 15.38 -2.35
C PRO A 86 -14.84 14.43 -1.33
N ARG A 87 -13.51 14.34 -1.35
CA ARG A 87 -12.72 13.60 -0.37
C ARG A 87 -11.92 14.56 0.49
N ARG A 88 -11.94 14.34 1.80
CA ARG A 88 -11.21 15.15 2.78
C ARG A 88 -10.42 14.25 3.71
N GLY A 89 -9.11 14.49 3.80
CA GLY A 89 -8.25 13.88 4.80
C GLY A 89 -8.51 14.44 6.19
N ALA A 90 -7.98 13.76 7.21
CA ALA A 90 -8.00 14.27 8.58
C ALA A 90 -7.20 15.59 8.62
N PRO A 91 -7.79 16.69 9.14
CA PRO A 91 -7.06 17.95 9.28
C PRO A 91 -6.03 17.86 10.41
N TRP A 92 -4.99 18.67 10.32
CA TRP A 92 -3.99 18.80 11.40
C TRP A 92 -3.55 20.23 11.59
N ARG A 93 -3.11 20.54 12.80
CA ARG A 93 -2.62 21.87 13.17
C ARG A 93 -1.10 21.84 13.41
N ARG A 94 -0.38 22.87 12.93
CA ARG A 94 0.96 23.23 13.31
C ARG A 94 1.05 24.74 13.53
N GLY A 95 1.58 25.16 14.66
CA GLY A 95 1.62 26.56 15.02
C GLY A 95 0.23 27.23 14.89
N ASP A 96 0.18 28.31 14.14
CA ASP A 96 -1.04 29.08 13.89
C ASP A 96 -1.76 28.69 12.59
N TRP A 97 -1.49 27.50 12.05
CA TRP A 97 -2.07 27.05 10.80
C TRP A 97 -2.74 25.66 10.92
N TRP A 98 -3.90 25.54 10.27
CA TRP A 98 -4.53 24.27 9.94
C TRP A 98 -4.20 23.85 8.53
N PHE A 99 -4.04 22.55 8.32
CA PHE A 99 -3.78 21.93 7.03
C PHE A 99 -4.78 20.81 6.78
N GLN A 100 -5.14 20.61 5.51
CA GLN A 100 -5.98 19.49 5.10
C GLN A 100 -5.72 19.15 3.63
N VAL A 101 -5.57 17.86 3.33
CA VAL A 101 -5.56 17.35 1.96
C VAL A 101 -7.00 17.17 1.51
N ARG A 102 -7.33 17.66 0.31
CA ARG A 102 -8.67 17.61 -0.27
C ARG A 102 -8.61 17.25 -1.74
N ASN A 103 -9.69 16.60 -2.23
CA ASN A 103 -9.96 16.36 -3.64
C ASN A 103 -11.45 16.62 -3.88
N ASP A 104 -11.82 17.24 -4.97
CA ASP A 104 -13.23 17.55 -5.28
C ASP A 104 -14.00 16.35 -5.86
N GLY A 105 -13.29 15.27 -6.22
CA GLY A 105 -13.83 14.03 -6.76
C GLY A 105 -13.10 13.60 -8.03
N LEU A 106 -13.15 14.39 -9.07
CA LEU A 106 -12.56 14.10 -10.38
C LEU A 106 -11.24 14.84 -10.67
N GLN A 107 -10.72 15.62 -9.72
CA GLN A 107 -9.37 16.17 -9.85
C GLN A 107 -8.35 15.03 -9.96
N ASP A 108 -7.39 15.17 -10.87
CA ASP A 108 -6.34 14.16 -11.08
C ASP A 108 -5.50 13.92 -9.84
N GLN A 109 -5.21 14.98 -9.07
CA GLN A 109 -4.34 14.93 -7.91
C GLN A 109 -4.98 15.58 -6.68
N ASP A 110 -4.59 15.12 -5.51
CA ASP A 110 -4.99 15.70 -4.23
C ASP A 110 -4.34 17.08 -4.02
N VAL A 111 -5.06 18.00 -3.42
CA VAL A 111 -4.69 19.41 -3.20
C VAL A 111 -4.48 19.66 -1.72
N LEU A 112 -3.37 20.33 -1.34
CA LEU A 112 -3.13 20.78 0.02
C LEU A 112 -3.76 22.15 0.25
N TRP A 113 -4.62 22.22 1.28
CA TRP A 113 -5.26 23.44 1.75
C TRP A 113 -4.74 23.85 3.12
N CYS A 114 -4.72 25.15 3.40
CA CYS A 114 -4.39 25.70 4.71
C CYS A 114 -5.39 26.78 5.13
N ALA A 115 -5.52 26.96 6.45
CA ALA A 115 -6.29 28.05 7.05
C ALA A 115 -5.59 28.58 8.30
N PRO A 116 -5.63 29.88 8.60
CA PRO A 116 -5.14 30.39 9.88
C PRO A 116 -5.99 29.82 11.03
N ALA A 117 -5.32 29.46 12.12
CA ALA A 117 -5.99 29.14 13.36
C ALA A 117 -6.47 30.47 13.96
N GLU A 118 -7.77 30.64 14.19
CA GLU A 118 -8.29 31.82 14.87
C GLU A 118 -7.61 32.00 16.25
N GLY A 119 -7.11 33.22 16.52
CA GLY A 119 -6.24 33.53 17.65
C GLY A 119 -6.85 33.17 19.00
N GLY A 120 -6.25 32.23 19.67
CA GLY A 120 -6.59 31.79 21.04
C GLY A 120 -5.93 30.45 21.33
N ALA A 121 -5.70 30.14 22.61
CA ALA A 121 -5.33 28.81 23.05
C ALA A 121 -6.25 27.76 22.39
N PRO A 122 -5.75 26.56 22.05
CA PRO A 122 -6.59 25.51 21.42
C PRO A 122 -7.87 25.39 22.22
N SER A 123 -9.01 25.66 21.59
CA SER A 123 -10.30 25.41 22.24
C SER A 123 -10.31 23.91 22.60
N ALA A 124 -10.88 23.59 23.75
CA ALA A 124 -10.89 22.20 24.27
C ALA A 124 -11.47 21.16 23.28
N ALA A 125 -12.13 21.63 22.23
CA ALA A 125 -12.75 20.77 21.20
C ALA A 125 -12.02 20.75 19.84
N GLY A 126 -10.82 21.35 19.70
CA GLY A 126 -10.11 21.35 18.42
C GLY A 126 -10.95 21.89 17.24
N ALA A 127 -11.77 22.94 17.49
CA ALA A 127 -12.70 23.45 16.51
C ALA A 127 -11.96 23.88 15.23
N LEU A 128 -12.33 23.25 14.11
CA LEU A 128 -11.81 23.60 12.79
C LEU A 128 -12.30 25.00 12.39
N PRO A 129 -11.47 25.76 11.66
CA PRO A 129 -11.94 26.97 10.98
C PRO A 129 -13.12 26.63 10.06
N ALA A 130 -14.00 27.62 9.85
CA ALA A 130 -15.05 27.49 8.85
C ALA A 130 -14.43 27.12 7.50
N ASP A 131 -15.12 26.32 6.70
CA ASP A 131 -14.62 25.83 5.40
C ASP A 131 -14.17 26.97 4.47
N ALA A 132 -14.88 28.11 4.53
CA ALA A 132 -14.56 29.33 3.78
C ALA A 132 -13.21 29.98 4.17
N CYS A 133 -12.62 29.63 5.30
CA CYS A 133 -11.30 30.12 5.72
C CYS A 133 -10.14 29.35 5.10
N PHE A 134 -10.40 28.15 4.59
CA PHE A 134 -9.39 27.35 3.92
C PHE A 134 -9.09 27.90 2.52
N ARG A 135 -7.82 27.93 2.18
CA ARG A 135 -7.31 28.34 0.87
C ARG A 135 -6.32 27.31 0.34
N VAL A 136 -6.20 27.19 -0.98
CA VAL A 136 -5.21 26.32 -1.63
C VAL A 136 -3.80 26.80 -1.28
N LEU A 137 -2.96 25.88 -0.78
CA LEU A 137 -1.55 26.08 -0.57
C LEU A 137 -0.73 25.47 -1.71
N LEU A 138 -1.00 24.21 -2.07
CA LEU A 138 -0.35 23.48 -3.16
C LEU A 138 -1.40 22.79 -4.00
N ASP A 139 -1.35 23.01 -5.32
CA ASP A 139 -2.23 22.36 -6.30
C ASP A 139 -1.41 21.62 -7.35
N PRO A 140 -1.19 20.30 -7.17
CA PRO A 140 -0.45 19.48 -8.12
C PRO A 140 -1.08 19.41 -9.53
N ASN A 141 -2.38 19.67 -9.66
CA ASN A 141 -3.06 19.67 -10.95
C ASN A 141 -2.54 20.77 -11.90
N THR A 142 -1.75 21.71 -11.37
CA THR A 142 -1.11 22.79 -12.15
C THR A 142 0.35 22.52 -12.49
N TRP A 143 0.95 21.39 -12.04
CA TRP A 143 2.38 21.13 -12.16
C TRP A 143 2.80 20.46 -13.45
N SER A 144 1.90 19.71 -14.09
CA SER A 144 2.13 19.09 -15.40
C SER A 144 0.91 19.21 -16.29
N ALA A 145 1.12 19.28 -17.60
CA ALA A 145 0.03 19.34 -18.57
C ALA A 145 -0.74 18.01 -18.67
N GLU A 146 -0.06 16.90 -18.41
CA GLU A 146 -0.60 15.55 -18.46
C GLU A 146 -1.25 15.10 -17.15
N GLY A 147 -1.20 15.93 -16.07
CA GLY A 147 -1.74 15.60 -14.75
C GLY A 147 -0.97 14.51 -14.00
N THR A 148 0.26 14.19 -14.42
CA THR A 148 1.07 13.08 -13.86
C THR A 148 1.90 13.47 -12.64
N ALA A 149 2.06 14.78 -12.37
CA ALA A 149 2.82 15.25 -11.21
C ALA A 149 1.95 15.22 -9.95
N ALA A 150 2.41 14.49 -8.93
CA ALA A 150 1.66 14.23 -7.71
C ALA A 150 2.39 14.75 -6.46
N LEU A 151 1.61 15.07 -5.42
CA LEU A 151 2.10 15.33 -4.07
C LEU A 151 2.35 13.99 -3.36
N SER A 152 3.62 13.65 -3.13
CA SER A 152 4.03 12.34 -2.60
C SER A 152 4.63 12.40 -1.19
N GLY A 153 4.78 13.56 -0.61
CA GLY A 153 5.27 13.74 0.76
C GLY A 153 5.02 15.13 1.28
N LEU A 154 4.78 15.23 2.58
CA LEU A 154 4.53 16.48 3.29
C LEU A 154 5.23 16.47 4.65
N ALA A 155 5.93 17.55 4.96
CA ALA A 155 6.45 17.82 6.30
C ALA A 155 6.25 19.31 6.62
N VAL A 156 5.46 19.59 7.63
CA VAL A 156 5.19 20.97 8.09
C VAL A 156 6.16 21.31 9.22
N SER A 157 6.78 22.50 9.18
CA SER A 157 7.61 23.01 10.26
C SER A 157 6.79 23.14 11.57
N GLU A 158 7.44 23.12 12.72
CA GLU A 158 6.75 23.11 14.02
C GLU A 158 5.90 24.38 14.23
N ASP A 159 6.38 25.52 13.73
CA ASP A 159 5.68 26.81 13.75
C ASP A 159 4.55 26.91 12.70
N GLY A 160 4.47 25.95 11.77
CA GLY A 160 3.49 25.98 10.68
C GLY A 160 3.81 26.94 9.53
N GLU A 161 4.90 27.70 9.62
CA GLU A 161 5.24 28.76 8.67
C GLU A 161 5.77 28.22 7.32
N ARG A 162 6.23 26.97 7.29
CA ARG A 162 6.81 26.33 6.11
C ARG A 162 6.34 24.90 5.95
N VAL A 163 6.18 24.51 4.69
CA VAL A 163 5.87 23.13 4.31
C VAL A 163 6.92 22.65 3.31
N ALA A 164 7.70 21.63 3.71
CA ALA A 164 8.46 20.83 2.76
C ALA A 164 7.51 19.85 2.09
N PHE A 165 7.50 19.81 0.76
CA PHE A 165 6.64 18.93 0.00
C PHE A 165 7.44 18.19 -1.07
N ALA A 166 7.11 16.92 -1.27
CA ALA A 166 7.74 16.08 -2.27
C ALA A 166 6.86 15.94 -3.49
N ARG A 167 7.43 16.18 -4.67
CA ARG A 167 6.81 15.91 -5.95
C ARG A 167 7.32 14.60 -6.53
N SER A 168 6.39 13.78 -7.01
CA SER A 168 6.66 12.61 -7.85
C SER A 168 6.12 12.89 -9.24
N ASP A 169 6.80 12.44 -10.29
CA ASP A 169 6.34 12.54 -11.66
C ASP A 169 6.10 11.15 -12.25
N ALA A 170 4.99 11.01 -13.01
CA ALA A 170 4.55 9.78 -13.64
C ALA A 170 4.54 8.54 -12.70
N GLY A 171 4.36 8.75 -11.40
CA GLY A 171 4.30 7.70 -10.40
C GLY A 171 5.65 7.06 -10.05
N SER A 172 6.77 7.69 -10.40
CA SER A 172 8.11 7.28 -10.00
C SER A 172 8.29 7.37 -8.48
N ASP A 173 9.11 6.50 -7.92
CA ASP A 173 9.54 6.57 -6.52
C ASP A 173 10.57 7.68 -6.27
N TRP A 174 11.17 8.27 -7.31
CA TRP A 174 12.05 9.42 -7.17
C TRP A 174 11.27 10.67 -6.82
N LEU A 175 11.72 11.36 -5.79
CA LEU A 175 11.10 12.54 -5.23
C LEU A 175 11.99 13.78 -5.45
N VAL A 176 11.31 14.90 -5.68
CA VAL A 176 11.91 16.24 -5.63
C VAL A 176 11.28 16.98 -4.47
N TRP A 177 12.06 17.31 -3.46
CA TRP A 177 11.60 18.09 -2.31
C TRP A 177 11.77 19.58 -2.59
N ASP A 178 10.69 20.32 -2.36
CA ASP A 178 10.64 21.79 -2.42
C ASP A 178 10.07 22.30 -1.09
N VAL A 179 10.16 23.61 -0.85
CA VAL A 179 9.57 24.26 0.33
C VAL A 179 8.65 25.40 -0.10
N VAL A 180 7.50 25.50 0.56
CA VAL A 180 6.56 26.61 0.41
C VAL A 180 6.33 27.33 1.73
N ASP A 181 6.34 28.66 1.72
CA ASP A 181 5.92 29.49 2.87
C ASP A 181 4.40 29.46 2.96
N THR A 182 3.85 29.12 4.12
CA THR A 182 2.40 28.97 4.34
C THR A 182 1.63 30.27 4.15
N ALA A 183 2.14 31.38 4.70
CA ALA A 183 1.46 32.67 4.64
C ALA A 183 1.52 33.29 3.24
N SER A 184 2.70 33.40 2.64
CA SER A 184 2.91 34.03 1.34
C SER A 184 2.60 33.12 0.16
N ARG A 185 2.60 31.79 0.35
CA ARG A 185 2.48 30.76 -0.68
C ARG A 185 3.62 30.80 -1.70
N ARG A 186 4.76 31.37 -1.33
CA ARG A 186 5.95 31.43 -2.16
C ARG A 186 6.68 30.09 -2.06
N VAL A 187 6.93 29.45 -3.19
CA VAL A 187 7.79 28.30 -3.28
C VAL A 187 9.27 28.79 -3.38
N HIS A 188 10.15 28.16 -2.60
CA HIS A 188 11.58 28.40 -2.66
C HIS A 188 12.17 27.74 -3.93
N ASP A 189 13.19 28.35 -4.51
CA ASP A 189 13.82 27.84 -5.75
C ASP A 189 15.08 27.02 -5.40
N GLU A 190 14.91 25.99 -4.59
CA GLU A 190 15.98 25.15 -4.06
C GLU A 190 15.56 23.66 -4.10
N PRO A 191 15.28 23.08 -5.30
CA PRO A 191 14.73 21.72 -5.39
C PRO A 191 15.79 20.67 -5.00
N VAL A 192 15.52 19.94 -3.91
CA VAL A 192 16.32 18.78 -3.48
C VAL A 192 15.91 17.56 -4.29
N ARG A 193 16.83 17.07 -5.11
CA ARG A 193 16.63 15.93 -6.01
C ARG A 193 17.24 14.64 -5.45
N TRP A 194 16.88 13.53 -6.08
CA TRP A 194 17.42 12.20 -5.77
C TRP A 194 17.15 11.74 -4.33
N ALA A 195 15.98 12.12 -3.82
CA ALA A 195 15.43 11.57 -2.60
C ALA A 195 14.47 10.42 -2.93
N ARG A 196 14.44 9.39 -2.07
CA ARG A 196 13.61 8.21 -2.24
C ARG A 196 13.51 7.48 -0.90
N PHE A 197 12.33 6.94 -0.57
CA PHE A 197 12.09 6.18 0.67
C PHE A 197 12.49 6.92 1.95
N SER A 198 12.32 8.23 1.98
CA SER A 198 12.61 9.07 3.13
C SER A 198 11.68 10.28 3.15
N GLY A 199 11.21 10.64 4.35
CA GLY A 199 10.54 11.90 4.61
C GLY A 199 11.54 13.04 4.85
N ALA A 200 11.02 14.27 4.99
CA ALA A 200 11.76 15.44 5.47
C ALA A 200 11.48 15.63 6.98
N ALA A 201 12.53 15.78 7.79
CA ALA A 201 12.42 16.05 9.22
C ALA A 201 12.96 17.45 9.54
N TRP A 202 12.06 18.38 9.84
CA TRP A 202 12.41 19.77 10.13
C TRP A 202 13.28 19.90 11.39
N LEU A 203 14.24 20.79 11.33
CA LEU A 203 14.85 21.34 12.54
C LEU A 203 13.83 22.24 13.26
N PRO A 204 13.78 22.26 14.61
CA PRO A 204 12.76 23.00 15.34
C PRO A 204 12.74 24.51 15.09
N ASP A 205 13.89 25.08 14.71
CA ASP A 205 14.04 26.48 14.36
C ASP A 205 13.58 26.82 12.92
N GLY A 206 13.08 25.82 12.17
CA GLY A 206 12.65 26.00 10.79
C GLY A 206 13.77 26.38 9.80
N SER A 207 15.04 26.32 10.19
CA SER A 207 16.18 26.74 9.34
C SER A 207 16.53 25.77 8.23
N GLY A 208 15.98 24.53 8.29
CA GLY A 208 16.25 23.46 7.33
C GLY A 208 15.66 22.14 7.79
N TYR A 209 15.89 21.08 7.02
CA TYR A 209 15.39 19.74 7.30
C TYR A 209 16.38 18.65 6.92
N LEU A 210 16.28 17.52 7.60
CA LEU A 210 17.02 16.29 7.30
C LEU A 210 16.23 15.44 6.29
N TYR A 211 16.94 14.80 5.35
CA TYR A 211 16.36 13.92 4.34
C TYR A 211 17.30 12.79 3.94
N GLY A 212 16.75 11.68 3.44
CA GLY A 212 17.51 10.59 2.84
C GLY A 212 17.72 10.84 1.34
N GLY A 213 18.96 11.16 0.95
CA GLY A 213 19.35 11.37 -0.46
C GLY A 213 20.21 10.23 -0.99
N TYR A 214 20.13 9.99 -2.29
CA TYR A 214 20.96 9.01 -3.00
C TYR A 214 21.95 9.72 -3.92
N PRO A 215 23.07 9.06 -4.27
CA PRO A 215 23.89 9.50 -5.41
C PRO A 215 23.04 9.57 -6.68
N PRO A 216 23.22 10.58 -7.56
CA PRO A 216 22.52 10.65 -8.83
C PRO A 216 22.73 9.36 -9.65
N PRO A 217 21.67 8.74 -10.20
CA PRO A 217 21.82 7.60 -11.09
C PRO A 217 22.55 8.01 -12.39
N PRO A 218 23.14 7.06 -13.12
CA PRO A 218 23.71 7.35 -14.43
C PRO A 218 22.64 7.97 -15.37
N PRO A 219 23.04 8.88 -16.28
CA PRO A 219 22.09 9.49 -17.22
C PRO A 219 21.27 8.43 -17.99
N GLY A 220 19.96 8.62 -18.05
CA GLY A 220 19.03 7.70 -18.71
C GLY A 220 18.70 6.42 -17.94
N GLN A 221 19.22 6.22 -16.72
CA GLN A 221 19.01 4.99 -15.95
C GLN A 221 18.18 5.20 -14.66
N ALA A 222 17.52 6.32 -14.50
CA ALA A 222 16.78 6.63 -13.27
C ALA A 222 15.75 5.55 -12.89
N HIS A 223 15.07 4.94 -13.87
CA HIS A 223 14.04 3.91 -13.66
C HIS A 223 14.58 2.46 -13.66
N ALA A 224 15.91 2.26 -13.82
CA ALA A 224 16.51 0.93 -13.88
C ALA A 224 17.66 0.74 -12.90
N ALA A 225 18.42 1.80 -12.58
CA ALA A 225 19.59 1.73 -11.71
C ALA A 225 19.22 1.30 -10.29
N LEU A 226 20.06 0.45 -9.68
CA LEU A 226 19.89 0.00 -8.30
C LEU A 226 19.92 1.18 -7.32
N ALA A 227 18.92 1.28 -6.47
CA ALA A 227 18.83 2.29 -5.41
C ALA A 227 19.58 1.80 -4.16
N ARG A 228 20.86 2.14 -4.04
CA ARG A 228 21.73 1.80 -2.91
C ARG A 228 22.56 2.99 -2.47
N GLY A 229 23.06 2.96 -1.23
CA GLY A 229 23.96 3.98 -0.70
C GLY A 229 23.26 5.27 -0.31
N GLN A 230 22.07 5.16 0.31
CA GLN A 230 21.37 6.31 0.88
C GLN A 230 22.25 7.02 1.91
N GLN A 231 22.21 8.34 1.91
CA GLN A 231 22.90 9.23 2.83
C GLN A 231 21.87 10.11 3.55
N LEU A 232 22.00 10.26 4.86
CA LEU A 232 21.29 11.30 5.58
C LEU A 232 21.97 12.64 5.31
N ARG A 233 21.22 13.60 4.78
CA ARG A 233 21.71 14.94 4.44
C ARG A 233 20.89 16.00 5.17
N LEU A 234 21.48 17.17 5.35
CA LEU A 234 20.83 18.35 5.93
C LEU A 234 20.75 19.44 4.87
N HIS A 235 19.54 19.75 4.43
CA HIS A 235 19.27 20.92 3.62
C HIS A 235 19.01 22.15 4.51
N ARG A 236 19.69 23.24 4.25
CA ARG A 236 19.44 24.54 4.88
C ARG A 236 18.81 25.49 3.86
N LEU A 237 17.72 26.13 4.26
CA LEU A 237 17.04 27.08 3.37
C LEU A 237 17.99 28.20 2.95
N GLY A 238 17.93 28.60 1.68
CA GLY A 238 18.79 29.61 1.09
C GLY A 238 20.15 29.09 0.62
N THR A 239 20.35 27.75 0.60
CA THR A 239 21.61 27.16 0.12
C THR A 239 21.38 26.24 -1.08
N ASP A 240 22.40 26.07 -1.92
CA ASP A 240 22.35 25.11 -3.03
C ASP A 240 22.32 23.67 -2.49
N PRO A 241 21.29 22.88 -2.79
CA PRO A 241 21.17 21.48 -2.35
C PRO A 241 22.35 20.58 -2.77
N ALA A 242 23.07 20.93 -3.84
CA ALA A 242 24.28 20.21 -4.22
C ALA A 242 25.38 20.28 -3.16
N THR A 243 25.33 21.30 -2.29
CA THR A 243 26.30 21.53 -1.20
C THR A 243 25.84 20.99 0.15
N ASP A 244 24.67 20.35 0.22
CA ASP A 244 24.12 19.82 1.46
C ASP A 244 25.10 18.85 2.13
N PRO A 245 25.46 19.08 3.40
CA PRO A 245 26.38 18.20 4.10
C PRO A 245 25.75 16.81 4.35
N VAL A 246 26.57 15.77 4.17
CA VAL A 246 26.25 14.42 4.63
C VAL A 246 26.39 14.38 6.15
N VAL A 247 25.28 14.15 6.83
CA VAL A 247 25.23 14.07 8.31
C VAL A 247 25.52 12.66 8.80
N HIS A 248 25.06 11.65 8.03
CA HIS A 248 25.32 10.25 8.34
C HIS A 248 25.30 9.40 7.06
N ALA A 249 26.19 8.43 6.99
CA ALA A 249 26.24 7.44 5.91
C ALA A 249 26.94 6.16 6.38
N ARG A 250 26.65 5.03 5.73
CA ARG A 250 27.26 3.73 5.97
C ARG A 250 27.73 3.12 4.65
N ALA A 251 28.91 3.56 4.21
CA ALA A 251 29.52 3.05 2.97
C ALA A 251 29.83 1.53 3.00
N ASP A 252 30.00 0.99 4.21
CA ASP A 252 30.19 -0.44 4.47
C ASP A 252 28.87 -1.23 4.45
N ARG A 253 27.72 -0.55 4.42
CA ARG A 253 26.37 -1.10 4.39
C ARG A 253 25.50 -0.31 3.38
N PRO A 254 25.76 -0.41 2.09
CA PRO A 254 25.06 0.39 1.08
C PRO A 254 23.56 0.06 0.95
N GLU A 255 23.11 -1.05 1.53
CA GLU A 255 21.71 -1.46 1.61
C GLU A 255 20.93 -0.77 2.74
N TRP A 256 21.63 -0.10 3.67
CA TRP A 256 20.97 0.58 4.76
C TRP A 256 20.41 1.92 4.32
N GLY A 257 19.21 2.22 4.84
CA GLY A 257 18.58 3.52 4.69
C GLY A 257 18.22 4.15 6.03
N PHE A 258 17.89 5.43 6.00
CA PHE A 258 17.78 6.27 7.18
C PHE A 258 16.48 7.08 7.14
N ALA A 259 15.62 6.90 8.17
CA ALA A 259 14.46 7.73 8.39
C ALA A 259 14.71 8.63 9.63
N PRO A 260 14.93 9.94 9.45
CA PRO A 260 15.21 10.83 10.56
C PRO A 260 13.96 11.25 11.32
N ASN A 261 14.06 11.32 12.64
CA ASN A 261 13.09 11.88 13.56
C ASN A 261 13.80 12.92 14.45
N VAL A 262 13.32 14.16 14.46
CA VAL A 262 13.85 15.23 15.33
C VAL A 262 12.94 15.34 16.56
N SER A 263 13.54 15.32 17.76
CA SER A 263 12.76 15.53 18.99
C SER A 263 12.08 16.90 18.98
N HIS A 264 10.90 17.00 19.58
CA HIS A 264 10.14 18.25 19.62
C HIS A 264 10.92 19.43 20.20
N ASP A 265 11.75 19.18 21.22
CA ASP A 265 12.65 20.17 21.84
C ASP A 265 13.96 20.37 21.09
N GLY A 266 14.21 19.59 20.03
CA GLY A 266 15.37 19.65 19.19
C GLY A 266 16.68 19.16 19.81
N ARG A 267 16.65 18.51 20.98
CA ARG A 267 17.85 18.01 21.65
C ARG A 267 18.41 16.73 21.04
N PHE A 268 17.58 15.96 20.35
CA PHE A 268 17.96 14.67 19.81
C PHE A 268 17.52 14.52 18.34
N ILE A 269 18.34 13.80 17.58
CA ILE A 269 17.96 13.26 16.28
C ILE A 269 18.01 11.74 16.39
N VAL A 270 16.89 11.09 16.15
CA VAL A 270 16.71 9.64 16.20
C VAL A 270 16.58 9.13 14.78
N LEU A 271 17.40 8.15 14.41
CA LEU A 271 17.30 7.46 13.13
C LEU A 271 16.69 6.07 13.29
N GLU A 272 15.64 5.82 12.54
CA GLU A 272 15.27 4.46 12.19
C GLU A 272 16.17 4.03 11.02
N VAL A 273 17.02 3.02 11.27
CA VAL A 273 17.95 2.48 10.26
C VAL A 273 17.35 1.18 9.73
N TRP A 274 16.88 1.23 8.50
CA TRP A 274 16.22 0.11 7.83
C TRP A 274 17.16 -0.61 6.86
N HIS A 275 16.87 -1.88 6.54
CA HIS A 275 17.58 -2.69 5.56
C HIS A 275 16.55 -3.29 4.58
N GLY A 276 16.37 -2.62 3.45
CA GLY A 276 15.34 -3.02 2.48
C GLY A 276 13.95 -3.12 3.12
N THR A 277 13.25 -4.19 2.83
CA THR A 277 11.93 -4.52 3.43
C THR A 277 12.04 -5.49 4.62
N HIS A 278 13.23 -5.62 5.21
CA HIS A 278 13.43 -6.49 6.36
C HIS A 278 12.48 -6.08 7.51
N PRO A 279 11.78 -7.03 8.15
CA PRO A 279 10.79 -6.71 9.19
C PRO A 279 11.40 -6.12 10.45
N THR A 280 12.73 -6.19 10.62
CA THR A 280 13.46 -5.61 11.74
C THR A 280 14.31 -4.42 11.29
N ASN A 281 14.57 -3.52 12.21
CA ASN A 281 15.39 -2.35 11.97
C ASN A 281 16.30 -2.06 13.18
N ARG A 282 16.92 -0.87 13.19
CA ARG A 282 17.80 -0.42 14.27
C ARG A 282 17.47 1.03 14.62
N ILE A 283 17.83 1.44 15.83
CA ILE A 283 17.71 2.82 16.28
C ILE A 283 19.10 3.36 16.60
N HIS A 284 19.44 4.45 15.90
CA HIS A 284 20.63 5.25 16.25
C HIS A 284 20.18 6.62 16.74
N VAL A 285 20.95 7.25 17.61
CA VAL A 285 20.64 8.56 18.18
C VAL A 285 21.84 9.48 18.16
N ALA A 286 21.62 10.76 17.88
CA ALA A 286 22.62 11.80 18.00
C ALA A 286 22.08 12.94 18.87
N PRO A 287 22.88 13.45 19.84
CA PRO A 287 22.53 14.67 20.55
C PRO A 287 22.69 15.89 19.61
N ARG A 288 21.81 16.85 19.77
CA ARG A 288 21.94 18.16 19.11
C ARG A 288 22.11 19.23 20.17
N ARG A 289 23.24 19.97 20.12
CA ARG A 289 23.61 21.03 21.07
C ARG A 289 24.08 22.26 20.31
N ASP A 290 23.64 23.42 20.70
CA ASP A 290 24.01 24.71 20.08
C ASP A 290 23.85 24.71 18.54
N GLY A 291 22.78 24.06 18.04
CA GLY A 291 22.50 23.94 16.61
C GLY A 291 23.34 22.90 15.86
N GLN A 292 24.33 22.27 16.52
CA GLN A 292 25.18 21.24 15.93
C GLN A 292 24.68 19.84 16.21
N ILE A 293 24.70 18.99 15.19
CA ILE A 293 24.36 17.57 15.30
C ILE A 293 25.62 16.81 15.70
N GLY A 294 25.57 16.10 16.80
CA GLY A 294 26.66 15.24 17.28
C GLY A 294 26.79 13.96 16.44
N ALA A 295 27.74 13.11 16.83
CA ALA A 295 27.89 11.80 16.19
C ALA A 295 26.71 10.88 16.51
N PHE A 296 26.19 10.16 15.50
CA PHE A 296 25.20 9.12 15.69
C PHE A 296 25.80 7.92 16.40
N ARG A 297 25.13 7.46 17.43
CA ARG A 297 25.48 6.28 18.22
C ARG A 297 24.40 5.23 18.06
N PRO A 298 24.77 3.94 17.92
CA PRO A 298 23.80 2.86 17.96
C PRO A 298 23.19 2.78 19.37
N LEU A 299 21.86 2.80 19.45
CA LEU A 299 21.09 2.65 20.69
C LEU A 299 20.49 1.23 20.76
N LEU A 300 19.78 0.80 19.72
CA LEU A 300 19.23 -0.53 19.54
C LEU A 300 19.72 -1.04 18.17
N ASP A 301 20.82 -1.81 18.15
CA ASP A 301 21.56 -2.12 16.92
C ASP A 301 21.60 -3.63 16.58
N ALA A 302 20.94 -4.48 17.39
CA ALA A 302 20.94 -5.93 17.15
C ALA A 302 20.23 -6.31 15.83
N GLY A 303 19.24 -5.51 15.40
CA GLY A 303 18.44 -5.81 14.22
C GLY A 303 17.55 -7.05 14.41
N ASP A 304 17.11 -7.28 15.63
CA ASP A 304 16.36 -8.46 16.12
C ASP A 304 14.85 -8.21 16.19
N ALA A 305 14.44 -6.95 16.20
CA ALA A 305 13.05 -6.53 16.30
C ALA A 305 12.75 -5.31 15.40
N ARG A 306 11.46 -5.02 15.23
CA ARG A 306 10.98 -3.76 14.68
C ARG A 306 10.90 -2.73 15.79
N TYR A 307 11.36 -1.51 15.48
CA TYR A 307 11.26 -0.34 16.35
C TYR A 307 10.68 0.81 15.54
N THR A 308 9.55 1.37 15.96
CA THR A 308 8.96 2.56 15.34
C THR A 308 9.01 3.72 16.32
N VAL A 309 9.64 4.80 15.93
CA VAL A 309 9.80 6.00 16.77
C VAL A 309 8.46 6.74 16.89
N LEU A 310 8.00 6.94 18.13
CA LEU A 310 6.83 7.78 18.43
C LEU A 310 7.23 9.23 18.71
N GLY A 311 8.41 9.42 19.26
CA GLY A 311 8.98 10.70 19.63
C GLY A 311 9.67 10.66 20.99
N VAL A 312 10.26 11.81 21.37
CA VAL A 312 10.84 11.99 22.69
C VAL A 312 9.85 12.74 23.57
N LEU A 313 9.50 12.17 24.73
CA LEU A 313 8.66 12.79 25.74
C LEU A 313 9.50 12.98 27.00
N ASP A 314 9.72 14.22 27.40
CA ASP A 314 10.67 14.63 28.44
C ASP A 314 12.10 14.17 28.08
N ASP A 315 12.61 13.11 28.68
CA ASP A 315 13.92 12.51 28.37
C ASP A 315 13.78 11.06 27.86
N ASP A 316 12.56 10.56 27.73
CA ASP A 316 12.27 9.20 27.27
C ASP A 316 12.00 9.15 25.76
N LEU A 317 12.72 8.33 25.04
CA LEU A 317 12.39 7.93 23.66
C LEU A 317 11.29 6.86 23.71
N LEU A 318 10.12 7.18 23.21
CA LEU A 318 9.00 6.24 23.10
C LEU A 318 9.05 5.49 21.76
N LEU A 319 8.93 4.17 21.83
CA LEU A 319 9.01 3.27 20.68
C LEU A 319 7.85 2.26 20.71
N VAL A 320 7.31 1.93 19.54
CA VAL A 320 6.59 0.65 19.36
C VAL A 320 7.60 -0.41 18.98
N THR A 321 7.51 -1.60 19.57
CA THR A 321 8.40 -2.72 19.23
C THR A 321 7.68 -4.06 19.32
N ASP A 322 8.14 -5.03 18.51
CA ASP A 322 7.76 -6.44 18.60
C ASP A 322 8.81 -7.30 19.35
N LEU A 323 9.83 -6.67 19.96
CA LEU A 323 10.82 -7.36 20.79
C LEU A 323 10.13 -8.03 21.98
N ASP A 324 10.23 -9.36 22.08
CA ASP A 324 9.56 -10.18 23.09
C ASP A 324 8.04 -9.93 23.21
N ALA A 325 7.42 -9.40 22.15
CA ALA A 325 6.00 -9.04 22.08
C ALA A 325 5.52 -9.09 20.61
N PRO A 326 5.31 -10.27 20.03
CA PRO A 326 5.04 -10.44 18.58
C PRO A 326 3.81 -9.69 18.07
N LEU A 327 2.87 -9.32 18.94
CA LEU A 327 1.73 -8.46 18.61
C LEU A 327 1.97 -6.97 18.86
N GLY A 328 3.13 -6.62 19.40
CA GLY A 328 3.58 -5.24 19.61
C GLY A 328 3.24 -4.67 20.98
N ARG A 329 4.19 -3.90 21.52
CA ARG A 329 4.06 -3.13 22.77
C ARG A 329 4.70 -1.75 22.63
N VAL A 330 4.42 -0.83 23.56
CA VAL A 330 5.11 0.45 23.66
C VAL A 330 6.12 0.41 24.78
N VAL A 331 7.34 0.86 24.49
CA VAL A 331 8.44 0.95 25.45
C VAL A 331 9.03 2.35 25.45
N ALA A 332 9.71 2.69 26.57
CA ALA A 332 10.48 3.93 26.73
C ALA A 332 11.95 3.61 26.96
N VAL A 333 12.83 4.44 26.39
CA VAL A 333 14.29 4.40 26.57
C VAL A 333 14.75 5.75 27.09
N ASP A 334 15.42 5.77 28.24
CA ASP A 334 15.99 6.98 28.81
C ASP A 334 17.18 7.47 27.99
N LEU A 335 17.14 8.72 27.53
CA LEU A 335 18.19 9.39 26.74
C LEU A 335 19.08 10.33 27.58
N THR A 336 18.95 10.36 28.90
CA THR A 336 19.75 11.25 29.77
C THR A 336 21.23 10.91 29.74
N ASP A 337 21.58 9.65 29.59
CA ASP A 337 22.94 9.15 29.48
C ASP A 337 23.15 8.29 28.23
N LEU A 338 23.53 8.94 27.12
CA LEU A 338 23.83 8.26 25.85
C LEU A 338 25.17 7.48 25.90
N ASP A 339 25.99 7.65 26.92
CA ASP A 339 27.23 6.89 27.15
C ASP A 339 26.99 5.63 27.99
N ALA A 340 25.76 5.41 28.47
CA ALA A 340 25.36 4.20 29.19
C ALA A 340 25.59 2.92 28.35
N PRO A 341 25.77 1.76 28.98
CA PRO A 341 25.94 0.50 28.27
C PRO A 341 24.75 0.20 27.32
N THR A 342 25.07 -0.32 26.13
CA THR A 342 24.08 -0.82 25.17
C THR A 342 24.00 -2.34 25.22
N PRO A 343 22.80 -2.96 25.04
CA PRO A 343 21.50 -2.32 24.83
C PRO A 343 20.96 -1.63 26.10
N PRO A 344 20.17 -0.55 25.93
CA PRO A 344 19.56 0.16 27.05
C PRO A 344 18.45 -0.67 27.70
N VAL A 345 18.07 -0.30 28.91
CA VAL A 345 16.88 -0.88 29.57
C VAL A 345 15.62 -0.34 28.87
N LEU A 346 14.77 -1.26 28.41
CA LEU A 346 13.46 -0.94 27.86
C LEU A 346 12.43 -0.94 29.00
N ARG A 347 11.90 0.21 29.34
CA ARG A 347 10.77 0.34 30.28
C ARG A 347 9.46 0.17 29.54
N GLU A 348 8.67 -0.83 29.91
CA GLU A 348 7.35 -1.02 29.32
C GLU A 348 6.40 0.14 29.67
N VAL A 349 5.68 0.66 28.68
CA VAL A 349 4.67 1.70 28.83
C VAL A 349 3.28 1.13 28.54
N VAL A 350 3.07 0.50 27.38
CA VAL A 350 1.82 -0.20 27.07
C VAL A 350 2.16 -1.64 26.74
N SER A 351 1.64 -2.58 27.52
CA SER A 351 1.89 -4.01 27.34
C SER A 351 1.25 -4.55 26.07
N GLU A 352 1.83 -5.65 25.57
CA GLU A 352 1.23 -6.45 24.51
C GLU A 352 -0.19 -6.89 24.89
N GLN A 353 -1.08 -6.94 23.89
CA GLN A 353 -2.46 -7.39 24.02
C GLN A 353 -2.79 -8.41 22.92
N PRO A 354 -3.94 -9.13 23.03
CA PRO A 354 -4.32 -10.16 22.05
C PRO A 354 -4.46 -9.65 20.60
N ASP A 355 -4.75 -8.35 20.41
CA ASP A 355 -4.86 -7.72 19.10
C ASP A 355 -3.53 -7.05 18.73
N ARG A 356 -3.11 -7.18 17.45
CA ARG A 356 -1.86 -6.57 16.96
C ARG A 356 -1.87 -5.06 17.15
N LEU A 357 -0.86 -4.51 17.81
CA LEU A 357 -0.59 -3.08 17.87
C LEU A 357 0.03 -2.63 16.53
N GLU A 358 -0.79 -2.03 15.68
CA GLU A 358 -0.39 -1.66 14.32
C GLU A 358 0.30 -0.29 14.29
N ARG A 359 -0.28 0.69 14.98
CA ARG A 359 0.23 2.07 15.03
C ARG A 359 -0.12 2.75 16.34
N VAL A 360 0.75 3.67 16.75
CA VAL A 360 0.52 4.54 17.91
C VAL A 360 0.80 5.99 17.49
N THR A 361 -0.03 6.91 17.96
CA THR A 361 0.18 8.36 17.78
C THR A 361 0.37 9.00 19.14
N LEU A 362 1.51 9.67 19.33
CA LEU A 362 1.80 10.47 20.52
C LEU A 362 1.21 11.88 20.35
N VAL A 363 0.37 12.31 21.30
CA VAL A 363 -0.34 13.57 21.28
C VAL A 363 -0.15 14.30 22.61
N GLY A 364 -0.03 15.62 22.58
CA GLY A 364 0.21 16.42 23.80
C GLY A 364 1.65 16.31 24.32
N GLY A 365 1.89 16.77 25.53
CA GLY A 365 3.19 16.72 26.20
C GLY A 365 4.23 17.65 25.59
N SER A 366 3.83 18.87 25.21
CA SER A 366 4.76 19.91 24.75
C SER A 366 5.69 20.39 25.88
N GLY A 367 5.24 20.29 27.13
CA GLY A 367 6.03 20.53 28.35
C GLY A 367 5.98 19.33 29.30
N ARG A 368 6.89 19.30 30.28
CA ARG A 368 7.03 18.18 31.26
C ARG A 368 5.77 17.93 32.08
N ASP A 369 5.02 18.98 32.40
CA ASP A 369 3.80 18.90 33.20
C ASP A 369 2.52 18.81 32.33
N ASP A 370 2.65 18.90 31.02
CA ASP A 370 1.53 18.83 30.10
C ASP A 370 1.02 17.41 29.95
N ALA A 371 -0.32 17.25 29.86
CA ALA A 371 -0.93 15.99 29.56
C ALA A 371 -0.43 15.44 28.20
N ALA A 372 -0.18 14.14 28.16
CA ALA A 372 0.27 13.44 26.96
C ALA A 372 -0.46 12.11 26.82
N TRP A 373 -0.83 11.77 25.60
CA TRP A 373 -1.62 10.60 25.28
C TRP A 373 -0.97 9.76 24.19
N LEU A 374 -1.18 8.45 24.26
CA LEU A 374 -0.92 7.48 23.21
C LEU A 374 -2.26 7.02 22.65
N VAL A 375 -2.52 7.31 21.39
CA VAL A 375 -3.67 6.76 20.65
C VAL A 375 -3.20 5.50 19.96
N CYS A 376 -3.55 4.34 20.53
CA CYS A 376 -3.12 3.02 20.11
C CYS A 376 -4.13 2.43 19.12
N ARG A 377 -3.73 2.20 17.87
CA ARG A 377 -4.52 1.48 16.86
C ARG A 377 -4.12 0.02 16.85
N ARG A 378 -5.11 -0.85 17.07
CA ARG A 378 -4.94 -2.31 17.05
C ARG A 378 -5.79 -2.91 15.94
N LEU A 379 -5.36 -4.06 15.43
CA LEU A 379 -6.11 -4.86 14.47
C LEU A 379 -6.75 -6.05 15.17
N HIS A 380 -8.08 -6.07 15.16
CA HIS A 380 -8.89 -7.19 15.61
C HIS A 380 -9.49 -7.89 14.40
N HIS A 381 -8.94 -9.04 14.01
CA HIS A 381 -9.33 -9.75 12.79
C HIS A 381 -9.38 -8.81 11.57
N ALA A 382 -8.28 -8.09 11.35
CA ALA A 382 -8.14 -7.11 10.26
C ALA A 382 -9.07 -5.88 10.30
N THR A 383 -9.77 -5.61 11.41
CA THR A 383 -10.54 -4.37 11.63
C THR A 383 -9.89 -3.51 12.71
N ALA A 384 -10.06 -2.18 12.61
CA ALA A 384 -9.44 -1.26 13.55
C ALA A 384 -10.16 -1.25 14.91
N ARG A 385 -9.37 -1.19 15.98
CA ARG A 385 -9.76 -0.78 17.34
C ARG A 385 -8.83 0.32 17.81
N LEU A 386 -9.36 1.30 18.52
CA LEU A 386 -8.58 2.40 19.06
C LEU A 386 -8.76 2.48 20.58
N ALA A 387 -7.62 2.60 21.26
CA ALA A 387 -7.57 2.84 22.71
C ALA A 387 -6.65 4.02 23.03
N VAL A 388 -7.02 4.81 24.03
CA VAL A 388 -6.23 5.93 24.54
C VAL A 388 -5.56 5.53 25.84
N HIS A 389 -4.26 5.79 25.93
CA HIS A 389 -3.45 5.59 27.14
C HIS A 389 -2.78 6.89 27.54
N GLU A 390 -2.51 7.06 28.83
CA GLU A 390 -1.60 8.09 29.35
C GLU A 390 -0.17 7.75 28.87
N ALA A 391 0.59 8.74 28.35
CA ALA A 391 1.80 8.46 27.63
C ALA A 391 3.04 8.14 28.51
N ARG A 392 3.12 8.67 29.76
CA ARG A 392 4.28 8.48 30.63
C ARG A 392 4.24 7.17 31.40
N GLY A 393 3.06 6.81 31.91
CA GLY A 393 2.84 5.63 32.74
C GLY A 393 2.11 4.49 32.05
N GLY A 394 1.54 4.74 30.85
CA GLY A 394 0.82 3.74 30.06
C GLY A 394 -0.59 3.40 30.56
N ALA A 395 -1.10 4.13 31.56
CA ALA A 395 -2.43 3.85 32.10
C ALA A 395 -3.50 3.92 31.00
N TYR A 396 -4.31 2.87 30.88
CA TYR A 396 -5.47 2.87 29.98
C TYR A 396 -6.48 3.92 30.45
N LEU A 397 -7.04 4.68 29.53
CA LEU A 397 -8.02 5.71 29.79
C LEU A 397 -9.41 5.32 29.25
N HIS A 398 -9.54 5.12 27.94
CA HIS A 398 -10.80 4.76 27.28
C HIS A 398 -10.57 4.24 25.85
N ASP A 399 -11.60 3.62 25.29
CA ASP A 399 -11.66 3.27 23.87
C ASP A 399 -12.33 4.38 23.05
N LEU A 400 -12.07 4.40 21.74
CA LEU A 400 -12.85 5.19 20.78
C LEU A 400 -13.82 4.25 20.06
N ASP A 401 -15.09 4.60 20.10
CA ASP A 401 -16.12 3.89 19.35
C ASP A 401 -15.98 4.15 17.85
N LEU A 402 -15.88 3.08 17.06
CA LEU A 402 -15.82 3.12 15.62
C LEU A 402 -17.07 2.48 14.99
N PRO A 403 -17.53 2.96 13.82
CA PRO A 403 -18.74 2.46 13.18
C PRO A 403 -18.51 1.11 12.47
N GLY A 404 -18.59 -0.01 13.17
CA GLY A 404 -18.59 -1.35 12.55
C GLY A 404 -17.21 -1.86 12.11
N ALA A 405 -17.17 -2.59 10.98
CA ALA A 405 -15.95 -3.15 10.40
C ALA A 405 -15.24 -2.10 9.54
N VAL A 406 -14.34 -1.35 10.13
CA VAL A 406 -13.65 -0.22 9.48
C VAL A 406 -12.15 -0.28 9.68
N THR A 407 -11.48 0.53 8.88
CA THR A 407 -10.07 0.92 9.01
C THR A 407 -9.96 2.38 9.41
N VAL A 408 -8.89 2.74 10.10
CA VAL A 408 -8.52 4.10 10.44
C VAL A 408 -7.20 4.42 9.72
N PRO A 409 -7.21 4.88 8.46
CA PRO A 409 -6.00 5.13 7.69
C PRO A 409 -5.06 6.15 8.34
N SER A 410 -5.62 7.20 8.95
CA SER A 410 -4.82 8.23 9.61
C SER A 410 -5.41 8.67 10.94
N VAL A 411 -4.52 9.00 11.87
CA VAL A 411 -4.81 9.72 13.12
C VAL A 411 -3.88 10.91 13.15
N THR A 412 -4.44 12.12 13.21
CA THR A 412 -3.68 13.37 13.27
C THR A 412 -3.83 14.02 14.63
N GLY A 413 -2.73 14.50 15.15
CA GLY A 413 -2.63 15.22 16.41
C GLY A 413 -1.21 15.79 16.53
N GLY A 414 -0.97 16.68 17.45
CA GLY A 414 0.36 17.29 17.64
C GLY A 414 0.71 17.42 19.10
N ARG A 415 1.94 17.87 19.37
CA ARG A 415 2.49 18.02 20.73
C ARG A 415 1.72 19.08 21.57
N HIS A 416 1.02 19.99 20.92
CA HIS A 416 0.19 21.01 21.57
C HIS A 416 -1.32 20.68 21.53
N ALA A 417 -1.69 19.52 20.96
CA ALA A 417 -3.10 19.14 20.80
C ALA A 417 -3.64 18.41 22.05
N ARG A 418 -4.94 18.54 22.29
CA ARG A 418 -5.74 17.79 23.26
C ARG A 418 -6.83 16.97 22.58
N SER A 419 -6.87 17.00 21.27
CA SER A 419 -7.78 16.25 20.44
C SER A 419 -7.05 15.66 19.24
N VAL A 420 -7.65 14.63 18.65
CA VAL A 420 -7.21 14.02 17.40
C VAL A 420 -8.31 14.10 16.35
N HIS A 421 -7.90 14.13 15.08
CA HIS A 421 -8.79 13.85 13.97
C HIS A 421 -8.37 12.55 13.31
N LEU A 422 -9.34 11.76 12.90
CA LEU A 422 -9.08 10.46 12.25
C LEU A 422 -9.93 10.32 11.01
N THR A 423 -9.34 9.73 9.98
CA THR A 423 -10.10 9.22 8.85
C THR A 423 -10.59 7.82 9.17
N VAL A 424 -11.83 7.53 8.78
CA VAL A 424 -12.46 6.22 8.96
C VAL A 424 -13.07 5.82 7.63
N GLU A 425 -12.83 4.59 7.19
CA GLU A 425 -13.43 4.01 5.98
C GLU A 425 -13.73 2.52 6.13
N GLY A 426 -14.60 2.01 5.27
CA GLY A 426 -14.92 0.59 5.20
C GLY A 426 -15.22 0.17 3.76
N PHE A 427 -15.49 -1.11 3.52
CA PHE A 427 -15.80 -1.60 2.16
C PHE A 427 -17.00 -0.90 1.52
N ALA A 428 -18.01 -0.57 2.32
CA ALA A 428 -19.27 0.03 1.88
C ALA A 428 -19.38 1.52 2.22
N SER A 429 -18.35 2.14 2.78
CA SER A 429 -18.36 3.52 3.24
C SER A 429 -17.10 4.25 2.83
N PRO A 430 -17.22 5.30 2.00
CA PRO A 430 -16.11 6.21 1.72
C PRO A 430 -15.55 6.86 2.99
N VAL A 431 -14.39 7.47 2.84
CA VAL A 431 -13.71 8.17 3.95
C VAL A 431 -14.65 9.19 4.62
N SER A 432 -14.74 9.07 5.94
CA SER A 432 -15.30 10.08 6.85
C SER A 432 -14.22 10.60 7.78
N VAL A 433 -14.44 11.76 8.42
CA VAL A 433 -13.52 12.33 9.40
C VAL A 433 -14.22 12.45 10.75
N LEU A 434 -13.62 11.85 11.76
CA LEU A 434 -14.04 12.00 13.16
C LEU A 434 -13.06 12.89 13.91
N GLY A 435 -13.57 13.67 14.86
CA GLY A 435 -12.80 14.38 15.88
C GLY A 435 -13.01 13.72 17.23
N HIS A 436 -11.94 13.58 18.02
CA HIS A 436 -12.02 13.00 19.36
C HIS A 436 -11.26 13.86 20.37
N ASP A 437 -11.96 14.30 21.41
CA ASP A 437 -11.39 15.02 22.55
C ASP A 437 -10.81 13.97 23.52
N LEU A 438 -9.50 14.04 23.77
CA LEU A 438 -8.77 13.05 24.56
C LEU A 438 -9.00 13.19 26.08
N GLU A 439 -9.41 14.40 26.56
CA GLU A 439 -9.71 14.64 27.97
C GLU A 439 -11.16 14.29 28.31
N GLN A 440 -12.08 14.61 27.42
CA GLN A 440 -13.51 14.40 27.65
C GLN A 440 -14.01 13.05 27.16
N ALA A 441 -13.18 12.29 26.42
CA ALA A 441 -13.55 11.04 25.77
C ALA A 441 -14.77 11.19 24.84
N LEU A 442 -14.87 12.33 24.12
CA LEU A 442 -16.01 12.66 23.29
C LEU A 442 -15.64 12.60 21.81
N THR A 443 -16.33 11.73 21.06
CA THR A 443 -16.20 11.64 19.61
C THR A 443 -17.30 12.45 18.92
N SER A 444 -16.92 13.15 17.84
CA SER A 444 -17.82 13.93 17.00
C SER A 444 -17.57 13.63 15.53
N LEU A 445 -18.62 13.69 14.71
CA LEU A 445 -18.51 13.60 13.26
C LEU A 445 -18.13 14.97 12.69
N VAL A 446 -16.94 15.06 12.07
CA VAL A 446 -16.42 16.30 11.47
C VAL A 446 -16.78 16.38 9.98
N THR A 447 -16.55 15.28 9.24
CA THR A 447 -16.97 15.17 7.84
C THR A 447 -17.67 13.83 7.66
N PRO A 448 -18.97 13.84 7.28
CA PRO A 448 -19.70 12.60 7.01
C PRO A 448 -19.12 11.89 5.76
N PRO A 449 -19.33 10.59 5.62
CA PRO A 449 -19.04 9.91 4.37
C PRO A 449 -19.91 10.53 3.26
N ALA A 450 -19.40 10.52 2.02
CA ALA A 450 -20.11 11.12 0.88
C ALA A 450 -21.48 10.46 0.62
N PHE A 451 -21.58 9.18 0.93
CA PHE A 451 -22.82 8.38 0.88
C PHE A 451 -22.70 7.17 1.83
N ALA A 452 -23.83 6.58 2.15
CA ALA A 452 -23.92 5.33 2.89
C ALA A 452 -24.49 4.24 1.96
N ALA A 453 -23.87 3.08 1.92
CA ALA A 453 -24.37 1.94 1.16
C ALA A 453 -25.30 1.09 2.07
N GLU A 454 -26.55 1.51 2.23
CA GLU A 454 -27.52 0.91 3.16
C GLU A 454 -27.86 -0.56 2.84
N GLU A 455 -27.58 -1.02 1.61
CA GLU A 455 -27.93 -2.36 1.13
C GLU A 455 -26.71 -3.28 0.93
N VAL A 456 -25.51 -2.83 1.36
CA VAL A 456 -24.29 -3.64 1.29
C VAL A 456 -24.07 -4.34 2.63
N VAL A 457 -23.92 -5.65 2.55
CA VAL A 457 -23.59 -6.52 3.67
C VAL A 457 -22.08 -6.75 3.68
N VAL A 458 -21.47 -6.61 4.85
CA VAL A 458 -20.06 -6.93 5.10
C VAL A 458 -20.02 -8.02 6.17
N GLU A 459 -19.71 -9.22 5.75
CA GLU A 459 -19.53 -10.36 6.62
C GLU A 459 -18.05 -10.73 6.72
N GLN A 460 -17.70 -11.49 7.76
CA GLN A 460 -16.34 -11.98 7.92
C GLN A 460 -16.38 -13.42 8.45
N VAL A 461 -15.63 -14.29 7.77
CA VAL A 461 -15.42 -15.68 8.18
C VAL A 461 -13.92 -15.93 8.39
N ARG A 462 -13.59 -17.03 9.06
CA ARG A 462 -12.25 -17.62 9.04
C ARG A 462 -12.32 -18.93 8.28
N VAL A 463 -11.54 -19.04 7.21
CA VAL A 463 -11.38 -20.26 6.44
C VAL A 463 -10.26 -21.09 7.06
N HIS A 464 -10.59 -22.27 7.53
CA HIS A 464 -9.66 -23.19 8.17
C HIS A 464 -9.12 -24.20 7.16
N HIS A 465 -7.80 -24.35 7.08
CA HIS A 465 -7.11 -25.40 6.34
C HIS A 465 -5.72 -25.61 6.97
N ASP A 466 -5.21 -26.82 6.97
CA ASP A 466 -3.88 -27.20 7.47
C ASP A 466 -3.52 -26.61 8.86
N GLY A 467 -4.50 -26.49 9.74
CA GLY A 467 -4.34 -25.94 11.08
C GLY A 467 -4.24 -24.41 11.15
N VAL A 468 -4.48 -23.72 10.06
CA VAL A 468 -4.49 -22.25 9.95
C VAL A 468 -5.91 -21.73 9.75
N ALA A 469 -6.18 -20.52 10.23
CA ALA A 469 -7.47 -19.84 10.11
C ALA A 469 -7.31 -18.50 9.40
N VAL A 470 -7.64 -18.45 8.11
CA VAL A 470 -7.46 -17.30 7.23
C VAL A 470 -8.69 -16.39 7.31
N PRO A 471 -8.58 -15.10 7.71
CA PRO A 471 -9.70 -14.18 7.71
C PRO A 471 -10.10 -13.84 6.28
N LEU A 472 -11.38 -13.92 5.99
CA LEU A 472 -11.97 -13.62 4.69
C LEU A 472 -13.19 -12.72 4.88
N PHE A 473 -13.15 -11.54 4.30
CA PHE A 473 -14.32 -10.67 4.20
C PHE A 473 -15.16 -11.06 2.99
N LEU A 474 -16.49 -11.01 3.15
CA LEU A 474 -17.48 -11.19 2.11
C LEU A 474 -18.28 -9.89 2.01
N VAL A 475 -18.24 -9.26 0.85
CA VAL A 475 -18.93 -7.99 0.61
C VAL A 475 -19.87 -8.18 -0.57
N HIS A 476 -21.16 -8.02 -0.32
CA HIS A 476 -22.21 -8.26 -1.32
C HIS A 476 -23.46 -7.43 -1.00
N ARG A 477 -24.39 -7.34 -1.95
CA ARG A 477 -25.70 -6.74 -1.70
C ARG A 477 -26.57 -7.69 -0.88
N ALA A 478 -27.46 -7.14 -0.07
CA ALA A 478 -28.32 -7.94 0.82
C ALA A 478 -29.23 -8.94 0.08
N GLU A 479 -29.57 -8.69 -1.19
CA GLU A 479 -30.36 -9.60 -2.02
C GLU A 479 -29.52 -10.70 -2.69
N VAL A 480 -28.20 -10.63 -2.65
CA VAL A 480 -27.31 -11.68 -3.20
C VAL A 480 -27.24 -12.82 -2.21
N VAL A 481 -27.66 -14.00 -2.64
CA VAL A 481 -27.63 -15.21 -1.83
C VAL A 481 -26.76 -16.27 -2.49
N PRO A 482 -26.09 -17.13 -1.71
CA PRO A 482 -25.26 -18.20 -2.25
C PRO A 482 -26.10 -19.18 -3.09
N ASP A 483 -25.72 -19.36 -4.36
CA ASP A 483 -26.39 -20.26 -5.30
C ASP A 483 -25.42 -21.06 -6.19
N ALA A 484 -24.13 -21.05 -5.83
CA ALA A 484 -23.03 -21.62 -6.60
C ALA A 484 -22.79 -20.95 -7.97
N ARG A 485 -23.34 -19.75 -8.21
CA ARG A 485 -23.23 -19.02 -9.47
C ARG A 485 -22.90 -17.54 -9.30
N VAL A 486 -22.81 -17.05 -8.08
CA VAL A 486 -22.51 -15.63 -7.83
C VAL A 486 -21.15 -15.30 -8.43
N PRO A 487 -21.07 -14.36 -9.41
CA PRO A 487 -19.81 -13.87 -9.92
C PRO A 487 -18.97 -13.30 -8.77
N THR A 488 -17.79 -13.85 -8.56
CA THR A 488 -16.97 -13.58 -7.38
C THR A 488 -15.58 -13.17 -7.77
N VAL A 489 -15.08 -12.07 -7.18
CA VAL A 489 -13.68 -11.67 -7.24
C VAL A 489 -13.05 -11.95 -5.88
N LEU A 490 -12.04 -12.81 -5.86
CA LEU A 490 -11.17 -13.04 -4.71
C LEU A 490 -9.95 -12.12 -4.83
N TRP A 491 -9.81 -11.23 -3.87
CA TRP A 491 -8.70 -10.30 -3.78
C TRP A 491 -7.80 -10.63 -2.58
N GLY A 492 -6.46 -10.54 -2.77
CA GLY A 492 -5.50 -10.78 -1.72
C GLY A 492 -4.15 -10.11 -1.98
N TYR A 493 -3.29 -10.06 -0.93
CA TYR A 493 -1.94 -9.50 -1.02
C TYR A 493 -0.88 -10.48 -0.48
N GLY A 494 -0.89 -10.77 0.81
CA GLY A 494 -0.08 -11.82 1.46
C GLY A 494 1.43 -11.58 1.38
N GLY A 495 1.95 -10.48 1.94
CA GLY A 495 3.38 -10.24 2.01
C GLY A 495 3.75 -8.93 2.71
N PHE A 496 5.05 -8.78 3.01
CA PHE A 496 5.66 -7.55 3.51
C PHE A 496 5.05 -6.98 4.79
N ASP A 497 4.44 -7.84 5.64
CA ASP A 497 3.76 -7.41 6.87
C ASP A 497 2.60 -6.41 6.63
N VAL A 498 2.07 -6.36 5.39
CA VAL A 498 0.96 -5.48 5.02
C VAL A 498 -0.35 -6.16 5.36
N ALA A 499 -1.08 -5.62 6.34
CA ALA A 499 -2.40 -6.10 6.68
C ALA A 499 -3.44 -5.66 5.64
N VAL A 500 -4.29 -6.58 5.22
CA VAL A 500 -5.44 -6.32 4.35
C VAL A 500 -6.63 -5.97 5.23
N THR A 501 -7.06 -4.71 5.18
CA THR A 501 -8.10 -4.14 6.03
C THR A 501 -9.23 -3.55 5.19
N PRO A 502 -10.44 -3.34 5.75
CA PRO A 502 -11.55 -2.71 5.04
C PRO A 502 -11.15 -1.37 4.42
N ALA A 503 -11.40 -1.20 3.12
CA ALA A 503 -11.12 0.03 2.39
C ALA A 503 -12.19 0.28 1.34
N TYR A 504 -12.57 1.53 1.15
CA TYR A 504 -13.47 1.90 0.06
C TYR A 504 -12.70 2.03 -1.25
N ARG A 505 -13.13 1.28 -2.26
CA ARG A 505 -12.63 1.41 -3.63
C ARG A 505 -13.80 1.51 -4.61
N PRO A 506 -13.89 2.56 -5.43
CA PRO A 506 -15.00 2.71 -6.39
C PRO A 506 -15.24 1.49 -7.27
N ALA A 507 -14.17 0.78 -7.70
CA ALA A 507 -14.28 -0.43 -8.50
C ALA A 507 -14.96 -1.57 -7.75
N TRP A 508 -14.65 -1.77 -6.48
CA TRP A 508 -15.26 -2.78 -5.64
C TRP A 508 -16.74 -2.48 -5.36
N ASP A 509 -17.05 -1.18 -5.12
CA ASP A 509 -18.44 -0.75 -4.92
C ASP A 509 -19.27 -0.97 -6.19
N VAL A 510 -18.74 -0.64 -7.38
CA VAL A 510 -19.41 -0.90 -8.66
C VAL A 510 -19.61 -2.41 -8.90
N TRP A 511 -18.63 -3.25 -8.57
CA TRP A 511 -18.75 -4.71 -8.67
C TRP A 511 -19.88 -5.25 -7.79
N VAL A 512 -19.88 -4.85 -6.52
CA VAL A 512 -20.90 -5.25 -5.53
C VAL A 512 -22.28 -4.71 -5.92
N ASP A 513 -22.36 -3.45 -6.34
CA ASP A 513 -23.62 -2.82 -6.79
C ASP A 513 -24.22 -3.54 -8.02
N ALA A 514 -23.37 -4.10 -8.89
CA ALA A 514 -23.81 -4.90 -10.04
C ALA A 514 -24.29 -6.31 -9.66
N GLY A 515 -24.16 -6.74 -8.40
CA GLY A 515 -24.61 -8.03 -7.88
C GLY A 515 -23.49 -9.08 -7.77
N GLY A 516 -22.23 -8.69 -7.90
CA GLY A 516 -21.08 -9.56 -7.64
C GLY A 516 -20.78 -9.71 -6.15
N LEU A 517 -20.07 -10.79 -5.79
CA LEU A 517 -19.45 -10.97 -4.49
C LEU A 517 -17.99 -10.51 -4.58
N LEU A 518 -17.58 -9.65 -3.65
CA LEU A 518 -16.17 -9.36 -3.39
C LEU A 518 -15.73 -10.15 -2.16
N ALA A 519 -14.74 -11.01 -2.33
CA ALA A 519 -14.09 -11.77 -1.27
C ALA A 519 -12.68 -11.24 -1.05
N VAL A 520 -12.36 -10.74 0.16
CA VAL A 520 -11.08 -10.12 0.47
C VAL A 520 -10.37 -10.91 1.56
N ALA A 521 -9.23 -11.53 1.20
CA ALA A 521 -8.50 -12.46 2.07
C ALA A 521 -7.31 -11.81 2.76
N GLY A 522 -7.21 -11.96 4.07
CA GLY A 522 -6.04 -11.60 4.88
C GLY A 522 -5.09 -12.79 5.01
N LEU A 523 -4.20 -12.95 4.04
CA LEU A 523 -3.34 -14.12 3.86
C LEU A 523 -2.09 -14.07 4.75
N ARG A 524 -1.51 -15.23 5.09
CA ARG A 524 -0.18 -15.28 5.71
C ARG A 524 0.83 -14.47 4.90
N GLY A 525 1.90 -14.00 5.54
CA GLY A 525 2.83 -13.02 4.96
C GLY A 525 2.35 -11.57 5.08
N GLY A 526 1.04 -11.35 5.30
CA GLY A 526 0.47 -10.08 5.71
C GLY A 526 0.70 -9.75 7.18
N GLY A 527 0.03 -8.70 7.64
CA GLY A 527 0.23 -8.16 8.97
C GLY A 527 -0.95 -8.31 9.94
N GLU A 528 -1.98 -9.03 9.58
CA GLU A 528 -3.25 -9.09 10.32
C GLU A 528 -3.09 -9.57 11.76
N TYR A 529 -2.18 -10.53 11.99
CA TYR A 529 -1.95 -11.16 13.29
C TYR A 529 -0.48 -11.01 13.77
N GLY A 530 0.25 -10.00 13.29
CA GLY A 530 1.60 -9.66 13.76
C GLY A 530 2.71 -10.53 13.19
N ARG A 531 3.85 -10.57 13.91
CA ARG A 531 5.11 -11.11 13.43
C ARG A 531 5.04 -12.56 12.97
N ALA A 532 4.39 -13.42 13.73
CA ALA A 532 4.30 -14.84 13.41
C ALA A 532 3.50 -15.09 12.11
N TRP A 533 2.45 -14.29 11.86
CA TRP A 533 1.65 -14.35 10.65
C TRP A 533 2.45 -13.95 9.42
N HIS A 534 3.26 -12.90 9.54
CA HIS A 534 4.18 -12.48 8.49
C HIS A 534 5.25 -13.54 8.22
N ASP A 535 5.93 -14.01 9.27
CA ASP A 535 7.02 -14.97 9.15
C ASP A 535 6.57 -16.32 8.56
N ASP A 536 5.28 -16.69 8.70
CA ASP A 536 4.72 -17.93 8.14
C ASP A 536 4.31 -17.82 6.66
N GLY A 537 4.46 -16.65 6.04
CA GLY A 537 4.18 -16.41 4.61
C GLY A 537 5.34 -15.80 3.83
N ARG A 538 6.61 -15.99 4.25
CA ARG A 538 7.78 -15.47 3.55
C ARG A 538 8.92 -16.49 3.43
N LEU A 539 9.89 -16.20 2.57
CA LEU A 539 11.07 -17.06 2.32
C LEU A 539 10.63 -18.48 1.95
N ALA A 540 11.22 -19.49 2.57
CA ALA A 540 10.89 -20.90 2.33
C ALA A 540 9.42 -21.27 2.58
N ARG A 541 8.67 -20.40 3.30
CA ARG A 541 7.25 -20.58 3.59
C ARG A 541 6.33 -19.70 2.73
N LYS A 542 6.86 -19.03 1.71
CA LYS A 542 6.07 -18.14 0.83
C LYS A 542 4.91 -18.87 0.14
N GLU A 543 5.04 -20.17 -0.11
CA GLU A 543 4.00 -20.97 -0.73
C GLU A 543 2.72 -21.07 0.10
N HIS A 544 2.79 -20.92 1.44
CA HIS A 544 1.61 -20.86 2.32
C HIS A 544 0.63 -19.74 1.94
N VAL A 545 1.11 -18.64 1.39
CA VAL A 545 0.28 -17.52 0.93
C VAL A 545 -0.66 -17.98 -0.20
N PHE A 546 -0.13 -18.77 -1.12
CA PHE A 546 -0.88 -19.28 -2.27
C PHE A 546 -1.83 -20.41 -1.86
N ASP A 547 -1.41 -21.23 -0.90
CA ASP A 547 -2.24 -22.29 -0.31
C ASP A 547 -3.44 -21.68 0.43
N ASP A 548 -3.25 -20.59 1.19
CA ASP A 548 -4.32 -19.84 1.85
C ASP A 548 -5.35 -19.29 0.86
N ALA A 549 -4.89 -18.69 -0.24
CA ALA A 549 -5.77 -18.14 -1.26
C ALA A 549 -6.57 -19.25 -1.98
N LEU A 550 -5.90 -20.36 -2.32
CA LEU A 550 -6.56 -21.52 -2.94
C LEU A 550 -7.52 -22.22 -1.97
N ALA A 551 -7.25 -22.20 -0.65
CA ALA A 551 -8.20 -22.67 0.35
C ALA A 551 -9.44 -21.78 0.43
N CYS A 552 -9.28 -20.45 0.39
CA CYS A 552 -10.41 -19.51 0.30
C CYS A 552 -11.24 -19.77 -0.98
N ALA A 553 -10.57 -19.96 -2.12
CA ALA A 553 -11.24 -20.32 -3.39
C ALA A 553 -12.00 -21.65 -3.29
N ALA A 554 -11.39 -22.68 -2.67
CA ALA A 554 -12.02 -23.98 -2.45
C ALA A 554 -13.27 -23.88 -1.55
N TRP A 555 -13.20 -23.07 -0.48
CA TRP A 555 -14.35 -22.81 0.40
C TRP A 555 -15.48 -22.10 -0.36
N LEU A 556 -15.19 -21.02 -1.06
CA LEU A 556 -16.16 -20.25 -1.84
C LEU A 556 -16.89 -21.12 -2.88
N THR A 557 -16.19 -22.08 -3.47
CA THR A 557 -16.71 -23.00 -4.51
C THR A 557 -17.28 -24.30 -3.95
N GLY A 558 -17.23 -24.51 -2.64
CA GLY A 558 -17.69 -25.74 -1.99
C GLY A 558 -16.83 -26.97 -2.30
N GLN A 559 -15.58 -26.76 -2.76
CA GLN A 559 -14.61 -27.83 -2.99
C GLN A 559 -13.85 -28.19 -1.73
N ARG A 560 -13.22 -29.39 -1.67
CA ARG A 560 -12.37 -29.83 -0.55
C ARG A 560 -13.02 -29.68 0.83
N ARG A 561 -14.34 -29.91 0.95
CA ARG A 561 -15.09 -29.72 2.21
C ARG A 561 -14.59 -30.58 3.38
N ASP A 562 -13.93 -31.68 3.10
CA ASP A 562 -13.32 -32.56 4.12
C ASP A 562 -12.05 -31.94 4.73
N GLU A 563 -11.41 -30.98 4.05
CA GLU A 563 -10.14 -30.33 4.42
C GLU A 563 -10.32 -28.85 4.75
N VAL A 564 -11.33 -28.20 4.15
CA VAL A 564 -11.55 -26.74 4.25
C VAL A 564 -12.95 -26.47 4.78
N HIS A 565 -13.05 -25.75 5.88
CA HIS A 565 -14.31 -25.30 6.49
C HIS A 565 -14.19 -23.86 6.98
N ALA A 566 -15.30 -23.21 7.33
CA ALA A 566 -15.29 -21.86 7.83
C ALA A 566 -15.97 -21.69 9.19
N GLU A 567 -15.58 -20.66 9.90
CA GLU A 567 -16.18 -20.15 11.13
C GLU A 567 -16.59 -18.69 10.93
N VAL A 568 -17.78 -18.32 11.37
CA VAL A 568 -18.27 -16.94 11.26
C VAL A 568 -17.68 -16.07 12.36
N LEU A 569 -17.04 -14.98 11.97
CA LEU A 569 -16.51 -13.95 12.88
C LEU A 569 -17.47 -12.76 13.02
N ARG A 570 -18.13 -12.40 11.92
CA ARG A 570 -19.02 -11.24 11.87
C ARG A 570 -20.14 -11.48 10.85
N GLY A 571 -21.32 -10.98 11.16
CA GLY A 571 -22.50 -11.10 10.29
C GLY A 571 -23.23 -12.42 10.51
N ALA A 572 -23.93 -12.88 9.47
CA ALA A 572 -24.79 -14.06 9.49
C ALA A 572 -24.47 -15.01 8.33
N ALA A 573 -23.25 -14.99 7.82
CA ALA A 573 -22.82 -15.89 6.75
C ALA A 573 -23.08 -17.35 7.14
N ASP A 574 -23.58 -18.13 6.19
CA ASP A 574 -23.67 -19.58 6.36
C ASP A 574 -22.29 -20.20 6.07
N PRO A 575 -21.63 -20.83 7.04
CA PRO A 575 -20.31 -21.44 6.82
C PRO A 575 -20.33 -22.61 5.83
N GLU A 576 -21.50 -23.19 5.58
CA GLU A 576 -21.71 -24.27 4.60
C GLU A 576 -22.15 -23.77 3.21
N ALA A 577 -22.28 -22.47 3.03
CA ALA A 577 -22.72 -21.88 1.77
C ALA A 577 -21.75 -22.19 0.62
N VAL A 578 -22.30 -22.40 -0.57
CA VAL A 578 -21.56 -22.43 -1.84
C VAL A 578 -21.87 -21.15 -2.59
N TRP A 579 -20.94 -20.21 -2.56
CA TRP A 579 -21.16 -18.91 -3.16
C TRP A 579 -21.07 -18.93 -4.69
N THR A 580 -20.07 -19.62 -5.20
CA THR A 580 -19.69 -19.57 -6.61
C THR A 580 -19.21 -20.94 -7.12
N ALA A 581 -18.85 -21.01 -8.39
CA ALA A 581 -18.16 -22.15 -8.99
C ALA A 581 -16.86 -21.66 -9.66
N PRO A 582 -15.89 -22.54 -9.94
CA PRO A 582 -14.61 -22.13 -10.54
C PRO A 582 -14.74 -21.21 -11.75
N ARG A 583 -15.67 -21.47 -12.66
CA ARG A 583 -15.92 -20.63 -13.84
C ARG A 583 -16.44 -19.23 -13.53
N HIS A 584 -16.92 -18.98 -12.31
CA HIS A 584 -17.48 -17.70 -11.85
C HIS A 584 -16.57 -17.03 -10.80
N LEU A 585 -15.38 -17.60 -10.52
CA LEU A 585 -14.41 -17.10 -9.55
C LEU A 585 -13.20 -16.49 -10.26
N GLY A 586 -13.04 -15.18 -10.13
CA GLY A 586 -11.83 -14.48 -10.56
C GLY A 586 -10.87 -14.26 -9.39
N VAL A 587 -9.58 -14.16 -9.69
CA VAL A 587 -8.55 -13.74 -8.73
C VAL A 587 -7.89 -12.47 -9.23
N GLU A 588 -7.92 -11.41 -8.39
CA GLU A 588 -7.30 -10.11 -8.65
C GLU A 588 -6.28 -9.80 -7.56
N GLY A 589 -5.16 -9.18 -7.93
CA GLY A 589 -4.17 -8.72 -6.96
C GLY A 589 -3.09 -7.87 -7.59
N ARG A 590 -2.51 -6.98 -6.77
CA ARG A 590 -1.57 -5.95 -7.23
C ARG A 590 -0.21 -6.10 -6.55
N SER A 591 0.91 -5.85 -7.29
CA SER A 591 2.27 -5.90 -6.74
C SER A 591 2.61 -7.32 -6.25
N ASN A 592 2.89 -7.53 -4.96
CA ASN A 592 2.97 -8.86 -4.37
C ASN A 592 1.65 -9.65 -4.53
N GLY A 593 0.49 -8.98 -4.55
CA GLY A 593 -0.80 -9.60 -4.91
C GLY A 593 -0.84 -10.04 -6.38
N GLY A 594 -0.12 -9.36 -7.29
CA GLY A 594 0.05 -9.81 -8.67
C GLY A 594 0.91 -11.09 -8.77
N LEU A 595 1.91 -11.25 -7.90
CA LEU A 595 2.62 -12.53 -7.72
C LEU A 595 1.66 -13.62 -7.23
N LEU A 596 0.83 -13.32 -6.23
CA LEU A 596 -0.21 -14.22 -5.73
C LEU A 596 -1.08 -14.75 -6.87
N VAL A 597 -1.62 -13.85 -7.70
CA VAL A 597 -2.45 -14.21 -8.85
C VAL A 597 -1.69 -15.10 -9.84
N GLY A 598 -0.47 -14.71 -10.20
CA GLY A 598 0.38 -15.50 -11.10
C GLY A 598 0.70 -16.91 -10.55
N ALA A 599 0.93 -17.01 -9.24
CA ALA A 599 1.18 -18.30 -8.58
C ALA A 599 -0.10 -19.17 -8.54
N CYS A 600 -1.27 -18.62 -8.21
CA CYS A 600 -2.54 -19.33 -8.26
C CYS A 600 -2.86 -19.82 -9.68
N LEU A 601 -2.65 -18.95 -10.68
CA LEU A 601 -2.87 -19.24 -12.10
C LEU A 601 -2.02 -20.43 -12.58
N THR A 602 -0.75 -20.52 -12.16
CA THR A 602 0.14 -21.59 -12.59
C THR A 602 -0.05 -22.89 -11.81
N ARG A 603 -0.54 -22.82 -10.55
CA ARG A 603 -0.78 -23.97 -9.68
C ARG A 603 -2.10 -24.67 -9.95
N ALA A 604 -3.19 -23.88 -10.06
CA ALA A 604 -4.55 -24.40 -10.15
C ALA A 604 -5.39 -23.59 -11.17
N PRO A 605 -5.03 -23.53 -12.46
CA PRO A 605 -5.77 -22.77 -13.46
C PRO A 605 -7.24 -23.21 -13.58
N GLU A 606 -7.53 -24.48 -13.32
CA GLU A 606 -8.89 -25.05 -13.33
C GLU A 606 -9.79 -24.56 -12.20
N ALA A 607 -9.23 -23.97 -11.16
CA ALA A 607 -9.98 -23.38 -10.05
C ALA A 607 -10.50 -21.96 -10.35
N LEU A 608 -10.10 -21.36 -11.48
CA LEU A 608 -10.29 -19.95 -11.79
C LEU A 608 -11.06 -19.74 -13.09
N GLY A 609 -12.04 -18.84 -13.07
CA GLY A 609 -12.78 -18.34 -14.25
C GLY A 609 -12.04 -17.23 -14.99
N CYS A 610 -11.27 -16.40 -14.27
CA CYS A 610 -10.30 -15.45 -14.84
C CYS A 610 -9.21 -15.07 -13.83
N ALA A 611 -8.14 -14.42 -14.31
CA ALA A 611 -7.04 -13.94 -13.49
C ALA A 611 -6.60 -12.53 -13.91
N VAL A 612 -6.37 -11.65 -12.92
CA VAL A 612 -5.92 -10.26 -13.16
C VAL A 612 -4.70 -9.95 -12.30
N PRO A 613 -3.47 -10.35 -12.74
CA PRO A 613 -2.23 -9.95 -12.08
C PRO A 613 -1.85 -8.51 -12.48
N GLU A 614 -1.89 -7.59 -11.51
CA GLU A 614 -1.55 -6.18 -11.72
C GLU A 614 -0.17 -5.84 -11.18
N VAL A 615 0.68 -5.23 -12.00
CA VAL A 615 2.05 -4.81 -11.65
C VAL A 615 2.80 -5.85 -10.81
N GLY A 616 2.67 -7.15 -11.17
CA GLY A 616 3.10 -8.29 -10.36
C GLY A 616 4.59 -8.57 -10.45
N VAL A 617 5.18 -9.09 -9.38
CA VAL A 617 6.56 -9.63 -9.38
C VAL A 617 6.52 -11.06 -9.92
N LEU A 618 6.58 -11.23 -11.25
CA LEU A 618 6.26 -12.48 -11.92
C LEU A 618 7.48 -13.32 -12.37
N ASP A 619 8.68 -12.72 -12.37
CA ASP A 619 9.96 -13.41 -12.55
C ASP A 619 10.81 -13.26 -11.29
N LEU A 620 10.85 -14.31 -10.47
CA LEU A 620 11.53 -14.29 -9.19
C LEU A 620 13.03 -14.58 -9.26
N THR A 621 13.56 -14.84 -10.45
CA THR A 621 15.01 -15.04 -10.61
C THR A 621 15.76 -13.74 -10.87
N ARG A 622 15.03 -12.64 -11.19
CA ARG A 622 15.63 -11.40 -11.70
C ARG A 622 15.30 -10.12 -10.94
N PHE A 623 14.29 -10.13 -10.06
CA PHE A 623 13.79 -8.93 -9.39
C PHE A 623 14.87 -8.11 -8.67
N HIS A 624 15.85 -8.78 -8.05
CA HIS A 624 16.95 -8.17 -7.28
C HIS A 624 17.93 -7.34 -8.12
N ARG A 625 17.87 -7.45 -9.45
CA ARG A 625 18.77 -6.76 -10.40
C ARG A 625 18.27 -5.38 -10.83
N PHE A 626 17.07 -4.98 -10.39
CA PHE A 626 16.42 -3.73 -10.80
C PHE A 626 16.06 -2.87 -9.61
N THR A 627 16.28 -1.57 -9.73
CA THR A 627 15.82 -0.50 -8.83
C THR A 627 15.93 -0.83 -7.34
N ILE A 628 14.80 -1.04 -6.64
CA ILE A 628 14.72 -1.42 -5.23
C ILE A 628 14.47 -2.93 -5.03
N GLY A 629 14.37 -3.71 -6.10
CA GLY A 629 14.03 -5.14 -6.02
C GLY A 629 14.92 -5.93 -5.07
N TRP A 630 16.20 -5.61 -4.97
CA TRP A 630 17.10 -6.24 -4.00
C TRP A 630 16.57 -6.23 -2.56
N ALA A 631 15.77 -5.22 -2.21
CA ALA A 631 15.21 -5.07 -0.88
C ALA A 631 14.16 -6.17 -0.54
N TRP A 632 13.59 -6.83 -1.54
CA TRP A 632 12.55 -7.84 -1.35
C TRP A 632 13.09 -9.22 -1.01
N SER A 633 14.41 -9.38 -1.03
CA SER A 633 15.04 -10.66 -0.63
C SER A 633 14.67 -11.07 0.80
N SER A 634 14.30 -10.13 1.66
CA SER A 634 13.80 -10.44 3.00
C SER A 634 12.45 -11.16 3.03
N ASP A 635 11.62 -10.99 2.00
CA ASP A 635 10.32 -11.66 1.85
C ASP A 635 10.38 -12.88 0.92
N TYR A 636 11.17 -12.80 -0.16
CA TYR A 636 11.21 -13.83 -1.19
C TYR A 636 12.41 -14.79 -1.06
N GLY A 637 13.55 -14.30 -0.62
CA GLY A 637 14.85 -14.98 -0.68
C GLY A 637 15.79 -14.29 -1.67
N ASP A 638 17.08 -14.64 -1.63
CA ASP A 638 18.11 -14.11 -2.53
C ASP A 638 18.28 -15.02 -3.76
N PRO A 639 17.95 -14.54 -4.99
CA PRO A 639 18.11 -15.36 -6.19
C PRO A 639 19.56 -15.73 -6.52
N ASP A 640 20.56 -15.11 -5.89
CA ASP A 640 21.98 -15.48 -6.06
C ASP A 640 22.43 -16.52 -5.01
N ASP A 641 21.58 -16.86 -4.02
CA ASP A 641 21.77 -17.98 -3.11
C ASP A 641 21.15 -19.27 -3.69
N PRO A 642 21.86 -20.41 -3.73
CA PRO A 642 21.35 -21.65 -4.32
C PRO A 642 20.08 -22.22 -3.67
N ASP A 643 20.01 -22.18 -2.33
CA ASP A 643 18.89 -22.74 -1.57
C ASP A 643 17.64 -21.87 -1.74
N ASP A 644 17.81 -20.55 -1.70
CA ASP A 644 16.73 -19.60 -1.94
C ASP A 644 16.25 -19.68 -3.39
N LEU A 645 17.15 -19.78 -4.37
CA LEU A 645 16.76 -19.88 -5.78
C LEU A 645 15.95 -21.14 -6.06
N GLU A 646 16.28 -22.27 -5.43
CA GLU A 646 15.48 -23.49 -5.52
C GLU A 646 14.05 -23.26 -5.03
N VAL A 647 13.89 -22.56 -3.91
CA VAL A 647 12.57 -22.17 -3.36
C VAL A 647 11.83 -21.25 -4.33
N LEU A 648 12.50 -20.22 -4.85
CA LEU A 648 11.92 -19.25 -5.79
C LEU A 648 11.42 -19.92 -7.08
N LEU A 649 12.15 -20.86 -7.63
CA LEU A 649 11.78 -21.60 -8.84
C LEU A 649 10.54 -22.48 -8.65
N ARG A 650 10.20 -22.88 -7.41
CA ARG A 650 8.99 -23.66 -7.15
C ARG A 650 7.71 -22.88 -7.41
N TYR A 651 7.74 -21.54 -7.25
CA TYR A 651 6.54 -20.72 -7.38
C TYR A 651 6.70 -19.48 -8.28
N SER A 652 7.87 -19.27 -8.93
CA SER A 652 8.05 -18.17 -9.88
C SER A 652 7.07 -18.31 -11.06
N PRO A 653 6.05 -17.45 -11.21
CA PRO A 653 5.02 -17.65 -12.21
C PRO A 653 5.56 -17.79 -13.63
N TYR A 654 6.54 -16.97 -14.01
CA TYR A 654 7.19 -17.02 -15.32
C TYR A 654 7.82 -18.39 -15.61
N HIS A 655 8.43 -19.04 -14.62
CA HIS A 655 9.13 -20.32 -14.76
C HIS A 655 8.22 -21.54 -14.55
N ARG A 656 6.99 -21.32 -14.03
CA ARG A 656 6.01 -22.38 -13.78
C ARG A 656 4.97 -22.55 -14.88
N LEU A 657 5.07 -21.77 -15.96
CA LEU A 657 4.20 -21.94 -17.12
C LEU A 657 4.54 -23.26 -17.85
N GLU A 658 3.52 -24.03 -18.16
CA GLU A 658 3.60 -25.31 -18.84
C GLU A 658 3.04 -25.17 -20.27
N PRO A 659 3.89 -25.25 -21.32
CA PRO A 659 3.40 -25.21 -22.68
C PRO A 659 2.39 -26.32 -22.97
N GLY A 660 1.28 -25.99 -23.66
CA GLY A 660 0.21 -26.92 -23.96
C GLY A 660 -0.82 -27.12 -22.85
N ARG A 661 -0.77 -26.31 -21.80
CA ARG A 661 -1.80 -26.27 -20.75
C ARG A 661 -2.83 -25.19 -21.07
N SER A 662 -4.10 -25.46 -20.80
CA SER A 662 -5.15 -24.44 -20.87
C SER A 662 -5.16 -23.58 -19.61
N TYR A 663 -5.02 -22.29 -19.78
CA TYR A 663 -5.10 -21.28 -18.71
C TYR A 663 -6.41 -20.49 -18.83
N PRO A 664 -6.98 -19.98 -17.72
CA PRO A 664 -8.17 -19.15 -17.77
C PRO A 664 -7.91 -17.83 -18.47
N PRO A 665 -8.95 -17.08 -18.90
CA PRO A 665 -8.81 -15.72 -19.38
C PRO A 665 -7.96 -14.90 -18.42
N THR A 666 -6.92 -14.22 -18.95
CA THR A 666 -5.96 -13.49 -18.13
C THR A 666 -5.75 -12.09 -18.68
N LEU A 667 -5.90 -11.06 -17.82
CA LEU A 667 -5.59 -9.67 -18.12
C LEU A 667 -4.46 -9.19 -17.23
N ILE A 668 -3.27 -9.02 -17.81
CA ILE A 668 -2.07 -8.53 -17.13
C ILE A 668 -2.02 -7.01 -17.30
N THR A 669 -1.86 -6.24 -16.21
CA THR A 669 -1.72 -4.79 -16.26
C THR A 669 -0.38 -4.34 -15.70
N THR A 670 0.23 -3.29 -16.29
CA THR A 670 1.46 -2.66 -15.81
C THR A 670 1.59 -1.22 -16.30
N GLY A 671 2.55 -0.47 -15.74
CA GLY A 671 2.94 0.86 -16.21
C GLY A 671 4.33 0.83 -16.85
N ASP A 672 4.56 1.64 -17.87
CA ASP A 672 5.83 1.68 -18.62
C ASP A 672 6.97 2.35 -17.85
N THR A 673 6.65 3.18 -16.85
CA THR A 673 7.62 3.89 -15.99
C THR A 673 7.62 3.40 -14.55
N ASP A 674 7.05 2.21 -14.30
CA ASP A 674 7.08 1.58 -12.97
C ASP A 674 8.52 1.26 -12.57
N ASP A 675 9.07 2.06 -11.65
CA ASP A 675 10.42 1.89 -11.12
C ASP A 675 10.45 1.22 -9.74
N ARG A 676 9.30 0.71 -9.28
CA ARG A 676 9.19 -0.20 -8.13
C ARG A 676 9.18 -1.65 -8.60
N VAL A 677 8.15 -2.08 -9.30
CA VAL A 677 8.08 -3.38 -9.96
C VAL A 677 8.23 -3.17 -11.47
N VAL A 678 9.47 -3.23 -11.93
CA VAL A 678 9.79 -2.89 -13.33
C VAL A 678 8.94 -3.67 -14.34
N PRO A 679 8.55 -3.06 -15.46
CA PRO A 679 7.59 -3.62 -16.43
C PRO A 679 7.99 -5.00 -16.97
N MET A 680 9.27 -5.32 -16.97
CA MET A 680 9.79 -6.57 -17.52
C MET A 680 9.10 -7.81 -16.92
N HIS A 681 8.67 -7.76 -15.65
CA HIS A 681 7.95 -8.86 -15.01
C HIS A 681 6.65 -9.19 -15.75
N SER A 682 5.86 -8.17 -16.02
CA SER A 682 4.58 -8.30 -16.73
C SER A 682 4.77 -8.59 -18.21
N LEU A 683 5.76 -7.94 -18.86
CA LEU A 683 6.05 -8.14 -20.28
C LEU A 683 6.52 -9.58 -20.56
N LYS A 684 7.48 -10.09 -19.80
CA LYS A 684 7.99 -11.45 -19.91
C LYS A 684 6.92 -12.50 -19.64
N PHE A 685 6.16 -12.30 -18.56
CA PHE A 685 5.08 -13.22 -18.18
C PHE A 685 3.98 -13.29 -19.23
N ALA A 686 3.55 -12.14 -19.78
CA ALA A 686 2.56 -12.09 -20.85
C ALA A 686 3.04 -12.86 -22.08
N ALA A 687 4.27 -12.60 -22.56
CA ALA A 687 4.85 -13.29 -23.71
C ALA A 687 4.96 -14.80 -23.48
N ALA A 688 5.34 -15.21 -22.27
CA ALA A 688 5.48 -16.63 -21.93
C ALA A 688 4.12 -17.32 -21.79
N LEU A 689 3.13 -16.67 -21.16
CA LEU A 689 1.78 -17.20 -21.00
C LEU A 689 1.07 -17.32 -22.34
N GLN A 690 1.18 -16.31 -23.23
CA GLN A 690 0.67 -16.39 -24.60
C GLN A 690 1.26 -17.55 -25.39
N HIS A 691 2.54 -17.85 -25.16
CA HIS A 691 3.19 -19.00 -25.79
C HIS A 691 2.77 -20.35 -25.18
N ALA A 692 2.49 -20.37 -23.88
CA ALA A 692 2.14 -21.61 -23.17
C ALA A 692 0.66 -22.00 -23.34
N GLN A 693 -0.21 -21.01 -23.62
CA GLN A 693 -1.66 -21.19 -23.74
C GLN A 693 -2.04 -22.11 -24.90
N ASP A 694 -2.74 -23.22 -24.61
CA ASP A 694 -3.27 -24.15 -25.62
C ASP A 694 -4.80 -24.02 -25.77
N GLY A 695 -5.48 -23.35 -24.81
CA GLY A 695 -6.91 -23.11 -24.84
C GLY A 695 -7.31 -21.86 -25.62
N PRO A 696 -8.63 -21.66 -25.84
CA PRO A 696 -9.16 -20.51 -26.56
C PRO A 696 -9.20 -19.21 -25.70
N ALA A 697 -8.91 -19.29 -24.41
CA ALA A 697 -9.03 -18.16 -23.51
C ALA A 697 -8.00 -17.05 -23.84
N PRO A 698 -8.42 -15.76 -23.83
CA PRO A 698 -7.52 -14.67 -24.15
C PRO A 698 -6.47 -14.43 -23.05
N VAL A 699 -5.26 -14.13 -23.49
CA VAL A 699 -4.18 -13.62 -22.64
C VAL A 699 -3.83 -12.21 -23.12
N LEU A 700 -4.26 -11.22 -22.35
CA LEU A 700 -4.16 -9.80 -22.69
C LEU A 700 -3.10 -9.12 -21.83
N LEU A 701 -2.37 -8.19 -22.43
CA LEU A 701 -1.43 -7.31 -21.74
C LEU A 701 -1.85 -5.86 -21.98
N ARG A 702 -2.10 -5.12 -20.91
CA ARG A 702 -2.39 -3.70 -20.91
C ARG A 702 -1.26 -2.94 -20.22
N VAL A 703 -0.56 -2.10 -20.98
CA VAL A 703 0.52 -1.25 -20.47
C VAL A 703 0.08 0.19 -20.50
N ASP A 704 -0.04 0.84 -19.35
CA ASP A 704 -0.28 2.27 -19.26
C ASP A 704 1.01 3.04 -19.54
N THR A 705 0.94 4.01 -20.43
CA THR A 705 2.06 4.90 -20.73
C THR A 705 2.13 6.05 -19.73
N SER A 706 3.35 6.49 -19.38
CA SER A 706 3.59 7.52 -18.35
C SER A 706 2.87 7.19 -17.05
N ALA A 707 3.04 5.95 -16.58
CA ALA A 707 2.42 5.44 -15.36
C ALA A 707 3.40 4.60 -14.56
N GLY A 708 3.56 4.93 -13.29
CA GLY A 708 4.37 4.17 -12.33
C GLY A 708 3.57 3.14 -11.55
N HIS A 709 4.07 2.76 -10.37
CA HIS A 709 3.49 1.68 -9.55
C HIS A 709 2.08 1.96 -9.00
N GLY A 710 1.57 3.18 -9.08
CA GLY A 710 0.20 3.48 -8.68
C GLY A 710 -0.08 4.92 -8.27
N ALA A 711 0.85 5.63 -7.64
CA ALA A 711 0.68 7.03 -7.31
C ALA A 711 0.79 7.92 -8.57
N GLY A 712 0.11 9.08 -8.56
CA GLY A 712 0.24 10.08 -9.62
C GLY A 712 -0.43 9.75 -10.95
N LYS A 713 -1.20 8.65 -11.05
CA LYS A 713 -1.96 8.34 -12.25
C LYS A 713 -3.18 9.28 -12.35
N PRO A 714 -3.38 10.01 -13.47
CA PRO A 714 -4.57 10.85 -13.67
C PRO A 714 -5.87 10.07 -13.55
N VAL A 715 -6.91 10.71 -12.99
CA VAL A 715 -8.21 10.07 -12.73
C VAL A 715 -8.80 9.43 -13.97
N ALA A 716 -8.72 10.11 -15.13
CA ALA A 716 -9.23 9.56 -16.38
C ALA A 716 -8.56 8.22 -16.76
N LYS A 717 -7.23 8.11 -16.61
CA LYS A 717 -6.49 6.86 -16.86
C LYS A 717 -6.86 5.77 -15.85
N LEU A 718 -7.04 6.15 -14.58
CA LEU A 718 -7.48 5.21 -13.55
C LEU A 718 -8.88 4.66 -13.82
N LEU A 719 -9.82 5.53 -14.24
CA LEU A 719 -11.18 5.13 -14.62
C LEU A 719 -11.18 4.19 -15.83
N ASP A 720 -10.36 4.46 -16.85
CA ASP A 720 -10.23 3.59 -18.02
C ASP A 720 -9.63 2.23 -17.67
N GLU A 721 -8.57 2.19 -16.84
CA GLU A 721 -7.97 0.93 -16.37
C GLU A 721 -8.97 0.09 -15.56
N ARG A 722 -9.64 0.72 -14.60
CA ARG A 722 -10.62 0.01 -13.77
C ARG A 722 -11.85 -0.43 -14.56
N ALA A 723 -12.28 0.33 -15.56
CA ALA A 723 -13.36 -0.08 -16.45
C ALA A 723 -12.97 -1.29 -17.31
N ASP A 724 -11.73 -1.33 -17.80
CA ASP A 724 -11.19 -2.47 -18.55
C ASP A 724 -11.16 -3.73 -17.70
N VAL A 725 -10.65 -3.64 -16.45
CA VAL A 725 -10.59 -4.77 -15.51
C VAL A 725 -11.99 -5.26 -15.15
N LEU A 726 -12.89 -4.36 -14.72
CA LEU A 726 -14.26 -4.73 -14.35
C LEU A 726 -15.04 -5.35 -15.51
N ALA A 727 -14.89 -4.81 -16.74
CA ALA A 727 -15.55 -5.35 -17.91
C ALA A 727 -15.01 -6.75 -18.27
N PHE A 728 -13.70 -6.97 -18.11
CA PHE A 728 -13.07 -8.26 -18.32
C PHE A 728 -13.58 -9.29 -17.33
N GLU A 729 -13.58 -8.97 -16.04
CA GLU A 729 -14.07 -9.83 -14.98
C GLU A 729 -15.59 -10.11 -15.14
N ALA A 730 -16.40 -9.07 -15.36
CA ALA A 730 -17.85 -9.21 -15.55
C ALA A 730 -18.17 -10.15 -16.72
N HIS A 731 -17.47 -9.99 -17.85
CA HIS A 731 -17.68 -10.85 -19.01
C HIS A 731 -17.33 -12.31 -18.74
N HIS A 732 -16.15 -12.56 -18.19
CA HIS A 732 -15.66 -13.93 -18.02
C HIS A 732 -16.27 -14.66 -16.80
N LEU A 733 -16.72 -13.92 -15.78
CA LEU A 733 -17.37 -14.50 -14.60
C LEU A 733 -18.91 -14.55 -14.72
N GLY A 734 -19.47 -13.96 -15.78
CA GLY A 734 -20.90 -13.97 -16.06
C GLY A 734 -21.71 -12.94 -15.28
N LEU A 735 -21.10 -11.83 -14.84
CA LEU A 735 -21.83 -10.72 -14.23
C LEU A 735 -22.57 -9.93 -15.31
N THR A 736 -23.89 -9.83 -15.18
CA THR A 736 -24.72 -9.08 -16.10
C THR A 736 -25.14 -7.74 -15.50
N LEU A 737 -24.78 -6.65 -16.14
CA LEU A 737 -25.21 -5.32 -15.70
C LEU A 737 -26.72 -5.15 -15.89
N ARG A 738 -27.44 -4.86 -14.81
CA ARG A 738 -28.87 -4.55 -14.88
C ARG A 738 -29.08 -3.18 -15.53
N SER A 739 -29.96 -3.13 -16.54
CA SER A 739 -30.21 -1.92 -17.36
C SER A 739 -31.04 -0.84 -16.65
N ASP A 740 -31.68 -1.17 -15.53
CA ASP A 740 -32.66 -0.33 -14.82
C ASP A 740 -32.11 0.35 -13.54
N GLN A 741 -30.82 0.16 -13.23
CA GLN A 741 -30.19 0.86 -12.13
C GLN A 741 -29.58 2.18 -12.61
N SER A 742 -30.34 3.29 -12.47
CA SER A 742 -29.77 4.61 -12.54
C SER A 742 -28.65 4.75 -11.50
N PRO A 743 -27.54 5.41 -11.84
CA PRO A 743 -26.48 5.63 -10.83
C PRO A 743 -27.07 6.32 -9.61
N ARG A 744 -26.93 5.69 -8.44
CA ARG A 744 -27.34 6.28 -7.17
C ARG A 744 -26.54 7.58 -6.99
N ARG A 745 -27.23 8.69 -6.77
CA ARG A 745 -26.65 10.01 -6.48
C ARG A 745 -26.34 10.12 -5.02
#